data_f72c4e9bb596ab60274d71972cbe0ba5
#
_entry.id   f72c4e9bb596ab60274d71972cbe0ba5
#
_cell.length_a   1.000
_cell.length_b   1.000
_cell.length_c   1.000
_cell.angle_alpha   90.00
_cell.angle_beta   90.00
_cell.angle_gamma   90.00
#
_symmetry.space_group_name_H-M   'P 1'
#
loop_
_entity.id
_entity.type
_entity.pdbx_description
1 polymer ?
#
loop_
_entity_poly.entity_id
_entity_poly.type
_entity_poly.pdbx_seq_one_letter_code
_entity_poly.pdbx_strand_id
1 'polypeptide(L)'
;MKKKIITFLLALLPLFAVPAIHADTIKIVSDTAYAPFEFKDSDQTYKGIDVDIINKVAELKGWDINMTFPGFDAAVNAVQSGQADAIMAGMTKTKDREKVFTMSDTYYDTKVVIATTKANTISSYSQLKGKTVGVKNGTASQRFLEKIKDKYKFNLKTFDTTDLTYNSLNSGSIDAMMDDQPVIEYAIKQGQNLKISIKGEAVGSFAFGVKKGSKYEYLITEFNEALAQMKKDGSLDKIITKWTSSTNTKTTSSTPETTTPAGQKATPVKSTYTIASDSSFAPFVFQDSNNKYTGIDMDLIKAIAKDQGFTIEITNPGFDAALNAVQSGQADGMIAGMSVTDDRKETFDFSEPYYTANAILAVKESSTITSYKDLKGKTVGVKNGTASQTFLTENQNKYGYKIKTFADASSMYDSLNSGSVNAVMDDEPVVKYSISQGQKLKTPIKGTPIGDTAFAVKKGSNPELIQMFNNGLANIKKNGQYQKILDKYLKKTSSASSSSDSTVDETTIWGLLQNNYKQLLSGLGITIALALLSFAIAMVIGIIFGMFSVSPVKTLRVISEIFVDVIRGIPLMILAAFIFWGIPNLIESMTGHQSPINDFVAGTIALSLNAGAYIAEIVRGGIQAVPVGQMEASRSLGISYSKTMRKIILPQATKIMLPNFVNQFVIALKDTTIVSAIGLVELFQTGKIIIARNYQSFKMYAILAVFYLIIITLLTRLAKRLEKRIK
;
A
#
# COMPACT_ATOMS: atom_id res chain seq x y z
N MET A 1 33.80 -18.89 46.65
CA MET A 1 33.01 -20.12 46.38
C MET A 1 31.92 -20.00 45.32
N LYS A 2 31.53 -18.81 44.84
CA LYS A 2 30.45 -18.64 43.84
C LYS A 2 30.90 -18.81 42.37
N LYS A 3 32.17 -18.86 42.04
CA LYS A 3 32.67 -19.07 40.67
C LYS A 3 32.91 -20.55 40.29
N LYS A 4 32.91 -21.50 41.23
CA LYS A 4 33.10 -22.93 40.95
C LYS A 4 31.82 -23.74 40.75
N ILE A 5 30.66 -23.17 41.03
CA ILE A 5 29.35 -23.81 40.83
C ILE A 5 28.82 -23.61 39.43
N ILE A 6 29.17 -22.52 38.74
CA ILE A 6 28.73 -22.23 37.36
C ILE A 6 29.48 -23.08 36.33
N THR A 7 30.75 -23.45 36.63
CA THR A 7 31.54 -24.30 35.72
C THR A 7 31.17 -25.80 35.80
N PHE A 8 30.50 -26.24 36.86
CA PHE A 8 30.06 -27.63 37.02
C PHE A 8 28.67 -27.91 36.45
N LEU A 9 27.85 -26.89 36.23
CA LEU A 9 26.55 -26.97 35.56
C LEU A 9 26.62 -26.89 34.03
N LEU A 10 27.77 -26.42 33.48
CA LEU A 10 28.01 -26.38 32.03
C LEU A 10 28.71 -27.63 31.48
N ALA A 11 29.09 -28.59 32.32
CA ALA A 11 29.80 -29.82 31.93
C ALA A 11 28.87 -31.06 31.87
N LEU A 12 27.56 -30.94 32.08
CA LEU A 12 26.62 -32.08 32.10
C LEU A 12 25.56 -32.02 30.98
N LEU A 13 25.83 -31.29 29.88
CA LEU A 13 24.99 -31.26 28.71
C LEU A 13 25.78 -31.59 27.44
N PRO A 14 26.24 -32.84 27.30
CA PRO A 14 26.11 -33.47 26.02
C PRO A 14 25.95 -34.99 26.16
N LEU A 15 24.74 -35.48 26.40
CA LEU A 15 24.47 -36.92 26.23
C LEU A 15 22.98 -37.19 26.02
N PHE A 16 22.40 -36.56 24.99
CA PHE A 16 21.17 -37.01 24.29
C PHE A 16 20.87 -36.04 23.12
N ALA A 17 21.87 -35.74 22.30
CA ALA A 17 21.59 -35.27 20.94
C ALA A 17 21.64 -36.49 20.03
N VAL A 18 20.51 -37.18 19.88
CA VAL A 18 20.23 -37.92 18.68
C VAL A 18 20.24 -36.90 17.56
N PRO A 19 21.11 -37.01 16.53
CA PRO A 19 20.99 -36.14 15.38
C PRO A 19 19.66 -36.46 14.74
N ALA A 20 18.66 -35.61 14.88
CA ALA A 20 17.55 -35.55 13.98
C ALA A 20 18.18 -35.28 12.61
N ILE A 21 18.19 -36.28 11.74
CA ILE A 21 18.44 -36.11 10.31
C ILE A 21 17.27 -35.23 9.86
N HIS A 22 17.43 -33.90 9.91
CA HIS A 22 16.59 -32.99 9.16
C HIS A 22 16.97 -33.25 7.71
N ALA A 23 16.13 -33.92 6.96
CA ALA A 23 16.16 -33.84 5.52
C ALA A 23 16.12 -32.34 5.19
N ASP A 24 17.15 -31.83 4.51
CA ASP A 24 17.19 -30.41 4.08
C ASP A 24 15.90 -30.14 3.29
N THR A 25 15.07 -29.22 3.72
CA THR A 25 13.85 -28.81 3.02
C THR A 25 14.24 -28.30 1.63
N ILE A 26 13.74 -28.93 0.57
CA ILE A 26 14.04 -28.59 -0.82
C ILE A 26 13.29 -27.31 -1.20
N LYS A 27 14.02 -26.27 -1.57
CA LYS A 27 13.45 -24.99 -2.01
C LYS A 27 13.13 -25.03 -3.50
N ILE A 28 11.85 -25.10 -3.84
CA ILE A 28 11.37 -25.12 -5.22
C ILE A 28 10.74 -23.77 -5.55
N VAL A 29 11.09 -23.20 -6.70
CA VAL A 29 10.53 -21.94 -7.18
C VAL A 29 9.67 -22.16 -8.41
N SER A 30 8.63 -21.35 -8.56
CA SER A 30 7.69 -21.41 -9.65
C SER A 30 7.27 -20.02 -10.13
N ASP A 31 6.38 -19.96 -11.13
CA ASP A 31 5.79 -18.72 -11.60
C ASP A 31 4.64 -18.26 -10.69
N THR A 32 4.29 -16.98 -10.74
CA THR A 32 3.16 -16.41 -9.99
C THR A 32 1.81 -16.64 -10.66
N ALA A 33 1.77 -16.67 -12.01
CA ALA A 33 0.52 -16.70 -12.76
C ALA A 33 0.72 -17.33 -14.15
N TYR A 34 0.57 -18.64 -14.22
CA TYR A 34 0.68 -19.41 -15.47
C TYR A 34 -0.37 -20.53 -15.56
N ALA A 35 -1.64 -20.16 -15.38
CA ALA A 35 -2.75 -21.12 -15.41
C ALA A 35 -2.85 -21.84 -16.77
N PRO A 36 -3.09 -23.18 -16.78
CA PRO A 36 -3.48 -24.04 -15.67
C PRO A 36 -2.32 -24.75 -14.93
N PHE A 37 -1.05 -24.33 -15.13
CA PHE A 37 0.12 -25.02 -14.55
C PHE A 37 0.39 -24.60 -13.11
N GLU A 38 0.52 -23.30 -12.85
CA GLU A 38 0.59 -22.72 -11.52
C GLU A 38 -0.12 -21.36 -11.50
N PHE A 39 -1.01 -21.20 -10.56
CA PHE A 39 -1.76 -19.95 -10.38
C PHE A 39 -2.39 -19.94 -8.99
N LYS A 40 -2.68 -18.77 -8.50
CA LYS A 40 -3.47 -18.64 -7.28
C LYS A 40 -4.94 -18.85 -7.59
N ASP A 41 -5.54 -19.75 -6.83
CA ASP A 41 -7.00 -19.96 -6.83
C ASP A 41 -7.66 -18.91 -5.91
N SER A 42 -8.98 -18.90 -5.91
CA SER A 42 -9.82 -18.01 -5.09
C SER A 42 -9.55 -18.09 -3.58
N ASP A 43 -9.06 -19.21 -3.09
CA ASP A 43 -8.65 -19.42 -1.69
C ASP A 43 -7.19 -18.97 -1.43
N GLN A 44 -6.58 -18.23 -2.37
CA GLN A 44 -5.20 -17.73 -2.34
C GLN A 44 -4.13 -18.83 -2.26
N THR A 45 -4.48 -20.09 -2.39
CA THR A 45 -3.52 -21.18 -2.50
C THR A 45 -3.04 -21.34 -3.93
N TYR A 46 -1.75 -21.63 -4.10
CA TYR A 46 -1.23 -21.99 -5.41
C TYR A 46 -1.69 -23.40 -5.77
N LYS A 47 -2.27 -23.50 -6.96
CA LYS A 47 -2.82 -24.72 -7.54
C LYS A 47 -2.41 -24.82 -9.00
N GLY A 48 -2.64 -25.97 -9.59
CA GLY A 48 -2.41 -26.19 -11.01
C GLY A 48 -1.67 -27.50 -11.26
N ILE A 49 -1.38 -27.76 -12.52
CA ILE A 49 -0.74 -28.99 -12.98
C ILE A 49 0.63 -29.16 -12.33
N ASP A 50 1.46 -28.12 -12.34
CA ASP A 50 2.82 -28.16 -11.80
C ASP A 50 2.83 -28.34 -10.28
N VAL A 51 1.93 -27.64 -9.59
CA VAL A 51 1.78 -27.75 -8.13
C VAL A 51 1.31 -29.16 -7.74
N ASP A 52 0.32 -29.72 -8.44
CA ASP A 52 -0.18 -31.07 -8.14
C ASP A 52 0.88 -32.14 -8.48
N ILE A 53 1.64 -31.99 -9.56
CA ILE A 53 2.72 -32.93 -9.94
C ILE A 53 3.83 -32.90 -8.89
N ILE A 54 4.34 -31.73 -8.51
CA ILE A 54 5.47 -31.66 -7.58
C ILE A 54 5.11 -32.15 -6.18
N ASN A 55 3.88 -31.87 -5.71
CA ASN A 55 3.37 -32.42 -4.46
C ASN A 55 3.25 -33.94 -4.51
N LYS A 56 2.81 -34.49 -5.64
CA LYS A 56 2.73 -35.97 -5.81
C LYS A 56 4.12 -36.60 -5.90
N VAL A 57 5.09 -35.94 -6.53
CA VAL A 57 6.49 -36.38 -6.54
C VAL A 57 7.06 -36.34 -5.11
N ALA A 58 6.83 -35.28 -4.37
CA ALA A 58 7.26 -35.14 -2.98
C ALA A 58 6.67 -36.24 -2.08
N GLU A 59 5.39 -36.55 -2.24
CA GLU A 59 4.72 -37.69 -1.56
C GLU A 59 5.40 -39.04 -1.88
N LEU A 60 5.65 -39.28 -3.18
CA LEU A 60 6.23 -40.57 -3.64
C LEU A 60 7.70 -40.74 -3.23
N LYS A 61 8.45 -39.66 -3.12
CA LYS A 61 9.88 -39.66 -2.83
C LYS A 61 10.22 -39.29 -1.39
N GLY A 62 9.23 -38.90 -0.59
CA GLY A 62 9.44 -38.46 0.80
C GLY A 62 10.18 -37.14 0.89
N TRP A 63 10.02 -36.22 -0.10
CA TRP A 63 10.64 -34.91 -0.06
C TRP A 63 9.90 -34.00 0.89
N ASP A 64 10.67 -33.28 1.72
CA ASP A 64 10.17 -32.07 2.40
C ASP A 64 10.43 -30.87 1.48
N ILE A 65 9.36 -30.25 0.97
CA ILE A 65 9.47 -29.17 -0.02
C ILE A 65 8.91 -27.86 0.52
N ASN A 66 9.60 -26.78 0.19
CA ASN A 66 9.09 -25.41 0.35
C ASN A 66 8.99 -24.76 -1.04
N MET A 67 7.76 -24.57 -1.52
CA MET A 67 7.49 -24.01 -2.83
C MET A 67 7.17 -22.52 -2.73
N THR A 68 7.90 -21.69 -3.48
CA THR A 68 7.68 -20.24 -3.54
C THR A 68 7.49 -19.78 -4.99
N PHE A 69 6.80 -18.65 -5.18
CA PHE A 69 6.31 -18.23 -6.50
C PHE A 69 6.75 -16.77 -6.81
N PRO A 70 8.06 -16.53 -7.06
CA PRO A 70 8.58 -15.19 -7.28
C PRO A 70 8.32 -14.62 -8.69
N GLY A 71 7.71 -15.39 -9.59
CA GLY A 71 7.58 -15.09 -11.02
C GLY A 71 8.64 -15.79 -11.84
N PHE A 72 8.36 -16.03 -13.14
CA PHE A 72 9.15 -16.90 -14.00
C PHE A 72 10.63 -16.50 -14.08
N ASP A 73 10.93 -15.24 -14.43
CA ASP A 73 12.32 -14.77 -14.57
C ASP A 73 13.07 -14.77 -13.24
N ALA A 74 12.40 -14.38 -12.15
CA ALA A 74 12.98 -14.43 -10.81
C ALA A 74 13.24 -15.89 -10.37
N ALA A 75 12.34 -16.83 -10.69
CA ALA A 75 12.51 -18.26 -10.43
C ALA A 75 13.73 -18.84 -11.17
N VAL A 76 13.85 -18.54 -12.46
CA VAL A 76 15.02 -18.93 -13.27
C VAL A 76 16.32 -18.41 -12.65
N ASN A 77 16.36 -17.12 -12.28
CA ASN A 77 17.52 -16.49 -11.68
C ASN A 77 17.85 -17.05 -10.29
N ALA A 78 16.85 -17.35 -9.46
CA ALA A 78 17.04 -17.92 -8.12
C ALA A 78 17.73 -19.29 -8.17
N VAL A 79 17.35 -20.17 -9.11
CA VAL A 79 18.05 -21.48 -9.26
C VAL A 79 19.43 -21.31 -9.86
N GLN A 80 19.62 -20.42 -10.84
CA GLN A 80 20.95 -20.16 -11.42
C GLN A 80 21.93 -19.60 -10.38
N SER A 81 21.48 -18.72 -9.49
CA SER A 81 22.32 -18.15 -8.43
C SER A 81 22.49 -19.10 -7.24
N GLY A 82 21.71 -20.19 -7.13
CA GLY A 82 21.72 -21.11 -6.01
C GLY A 82 20.96 -20.62 -4.78
N GLN A 83 20.07 -19.65 -4.93
CA GLN A 83 19.12 -19.20 -3.90
C GLN A 83 17.95 -20.17 -3.73
N ALA A 84 17.60 -20.89 -4.79
CA ALA A 84 16.66 -22.00 -4.80
C ALA A 84 17.31 -23.26 -5.38
N ASP A 85 16.77 -24.43 -5.02
CA ASP A 85 17.35 -25.72 -5.35
C ASP A 85 16.82 -26.25 -6.68
N ALA A 86 15.55 -25.96 -7.01
CA ALA A 86 14.88 -26.45 -8.21
C ALA A 86 13.81 -25.47 -8.72
N ILE A 87 13.39 -25.64 -9.98
CA ILE A 87 12.32 -24.90 -10.62
C ILE A 87 11.28 -25.83 -11.26
N MET A 88 9.99 -25.54 -10.99
CA MET A 88 8.83 -26.16 -11.61
C MET A 88 7.85 -25.04 -12.00
N ALA A 89 7.83 -24.63 -13.28
CA ALA A 89 7.18 -23.38 -13.71
C ALA A 89 6.74 -23.40 -15.18
N GLY A 90 6.10 -24.48 -15.64
CA GLY A 90 5.80 -24.64 -17.07
C GLY A 90 7.05 -24.47 -17.95
N MET A 91 8.21 -24.83 -17.42
CA MET A 91 9.47 -24.49 -18.05
C MET A 91 9.78 -25.42 -19.25
N THR A 92 9.68 -24.86 -20.45
CA THR A 92 10.01 -25.61 -21.69
C THR A 92 11.46 -26.09 -21.69
N LYS A 93 11.69 -27.37 -21.93
CA LYS A 93 13.02 -27.97 -22.14
C LYS A 93 13.58 -27.52 -23.48
N THR A 94 14.69 -26.75 -23.48
CA THR A 94 15.34 -26.25 -24.67
C THR A 94 16.86 -26.43 -24.57
N LYS A 95 17.54 -26.59 -25.73
CA LYS A 95 19.00 -26.72 -25.79
C LYS A 95 19.75 -25.60 -25.06
N ASP A 96 19.23 -24.39 -25.03
CA ASP A 96 19.85 -23.27 -24.34
C ASP A 96 19.68 -23.38 -22.81
N ARG A 97 18.53 -23.84 -22.34
CA ARG A 97 18.31 -24.10 -20.91
C ARG A 97 19.14 -25.29 -20.42
N GLU A 98 19.31 -26.33 -21.22
CA GLU A 98 20.14 -27.49 -20.87
C GLU A 98 21.66 -27.16 -20.75
N LYS A 99 22.10 -25.97 -21.21
CA LYS A 99 23.45 -25.48 -20.93
C LYS A 99 23.65 -25.10 -19.46
N VAL A 100 22.60 -24.60 -18.82
CA VAL A 100 22.65 -24.04 -17.43
C VAL A 100 21.85 -24.83 -16.41
N PHE A 101 20.91 -25.66 -16.86
CA PHE A 101 20.09 -26.54 -16.04
C PHE A 101 20.29 -27.99 -16.42
N THR A 102 20.26 -28.89 -15.43
CA THR A 102 19.95 -30.30 -15.62
C THR A 102 18.44 -30.45 -15.54
N MET A 103 17.80 -30.96 -16.61
CA MET A 103 16.36 -31.00 -16.74
C MET A 103 15.83 -32.44 -16.76
N SER A 104 14.67 -32.65 -16.17
CA SER A 104 13.99 -33.94 -16.12
C SER A 104 13.50 -34.43 -17.49
N ASP A 105 12.94 -35.63 -17.52
CA ASP A 105 12.01 -36.05 -18.56
C ASP A 105 10.82 -35.07 -18.58
N THR A 106 10.17 -35.00 -19.75
CA THR A 106 9.06 -34.07 -19.92
C THR A 106 7.76 -34.63 -19.35
N TYR A 107 7.00 -33.75 -18.68
CA TYR A 107 5.73 -34.13 -18.08
C TYR A 107 4.51 -33.59 -18.84
N TYR A 108 4.71 -32.59 -19.73
CA TYR A 108 3.65 -32.01 -20.55
C TYR A 108 4.17 -31.54 -21.91
N ASP A 109 3.49 -31.96 -22.98
CA ASP A 109 3.80 -31.51 -24.34
C ASP A 109 2.95 -30.28 -24.71
N THR A 110 3.58 -29.22 -25.17
CA THR A 110 2.90 -27.98 -25.51
C THR A 110 3.25 -27.47 -26.91
N LYS A 111 2.40 -26.57 -27.42
CA LYS A 111 2.60 -25.78 -28.64
C LYS A 111 2.34 -24.32 -28.33
N VAL A 112 3.09 -23.42 -28.94
CA VAL A 112 2.77 -22.01 -28.86
C VAL A 112 1.79 -21.59 -29.94
N VAL A 113 0.82 -20.77 -29.61
CA VAL A 113 -0.23 -20.29 -30.51
C VAL A 113 -0.27 -18.76 -30.54
N ILE A 114 -0.70 -18.20 -31.68
CA ILE A 114 -1.10 -16.80 -31.71
C ILE A 114 -2.58 -16.70 -31.33
N ALA A 115 -2.86 -15.91 -30.30
CA ALA A 115 -4.21 -15.55 -29.89
C ALA A 115 -4.49 -14.08 -30.21
N THR A 116 -5.74 -13.79 -30.53
CA THR A 116 -6.26 -12.44 -30.76
C THR A 116 -7.60 -12.29 -30.07
N THR A 117 -8.14 -11.07 -29.98
CA THR A 117 -9.54 -10.89 -29.59
C THR A 117 -10.49 -11.54 -30.60
N LYS A 118 -11.69 -11.95 -30.16
CA LYS A 118 -12.70 -12.62 -31.01
C LYS A 118 -13.05 -11.80 -32.29
N ALA A 119 -13.03 -10.47 -32.17
CA ALA A 119 -13.33 -9.55 -33.29
C ALA A 119 -12.19 -9.40 -34.28
N ASN A 120 -10.97 -9.81 -34.00
CA ASN A 120 -9.82 -9.63 -34.87
C ASN A 120 -9.83 -10.64 -36.02
N THR A 121 -9.31 -10.26 -37.21
CA THR A 121 -9.32 -11.06 -38.43
C THR A 121 -7.99 -11.71 -38.81
N ILE A 122 -6.94 -11.52 -37.95
CA ILE A 122 -5.63 -12.17 -38.17
C ILE A 122 -5.80 -13.68 -38.14
N SER A 123 -5.28 -14.38 -39.14
CA SER A 123 -5.34 -15.84 -39.30
C SER A 123 -4.06 -16.46 -39.85
N SER A 124 -3.03 -15.63 -40.10
CA SER A 124 -1.73 -16.09 -40.59
C SER A 124 -0.60 -15.18 -40.12
N TYR A 125 0.62 -15.71 -40.05
CA TYR A 125 1.81 -14.91 -39.66
C TYR A 125 2.08 -13.74 -40.63
N SER A 126 1.75 -13.86 -41.91
CA SER A 126 1.91 -12.74 -42.88
C SER A 126 1.05 -11.52 -42.57
N GLN A 127 -0.08 -11.71 -41.92
CA GLN A 127 -0.99 -10.63 -41.51
C GLN A 127 -0.52 -9.90 -40.23
N LEU A 128 0.54 -10.38 -39.60
CA LEU A 128 1.18 -9.69 -38.47
C LEU A 128 2.04 -8.50 -38.94
N LYS A 129 2.27 -8.31 -40.25
CA LYS A 129 3.09 -7.19 -40.75
C LYS A 129 2.60 -5.84 -40.25
N GLY A 130 3.50 -5.09 -39.58
CA GLY A 130 3.23 -3.79 -38.95
C GLY A 130 2.39 -3.85 -37.68
N LYS A 131 1.99 -5.05 -37.21
CA LYS A 131 1.24 -5.28 -36.00
C LYS A 131 2.16 -5.41 -34.81
N THR A 132 1.62 -5.22 -33.59
CA THR A 132 2.35 -5.47 -32.34
C THR A 132 1.90 -6.80 -31.75
N VAL A 133 2.86 -7.71 -31.56
CA VAL A 133 2.63 -9.02 -30.92
C VAL A 133 3.19 -9.00 -29.51
N GLY A 134 2.35 -9.26 -28.51
CA GLY A 134 2.72 -9.37 -27.12
C GLY A 134 3.17 -10.78 -26.75
N VAL A 135 4.10 -10.88 -25.81
CA VAL A 135 4.56 -12.17 -25.28
C VAL A 135 5.15 -11.99 -23.86
N LYS A 136 5.05 -13.02 -23.06
CA LYS A 136 5.67 -13.03 -21.74
C LYS A 136 7.19 -13.12 -21.86
N ASN A 137 7.90 -12.34 -21.05
CA ASN A 137 9.34 -12.27 -21.01
C ASN A 137 9.96 -13.61 -20.59
N GLY A 138 11.19 -13.91 -21.06
CA GLY A 138 11.95 -15.12 -20.72
C GLY A 138 11.42 -16.45 -21.29
N THR A 139 10.27 -16.47 -21.98
CA THR A 139 9.57 -17.68 -22.44
C THR A 139 10.11 -18.25 -23.76
N ALA A 140 9.72 -19.50 -24.05
CA ALA A 140 9.97 -20.12 -25.37
C ALA A 140 9.19 -19.39 -26.47
N SER A 141 8.01 -18.89 -26.19
CA SER A 141 7.17 -18.07 -27.08
C SER A 141 7.89 -16.79 -27.52
N GLN A 142 8.58 -16.08 -26.58
CA GLN A 142 9.39 -14.91 -26.93
C GLN A 142 10.50 -15.28 -27.92
N ARG A 143 11.28 -16.31 -27.59
CA ARG A 143 12.39 -16.75 -28.48
C ARG A 143 11.90 -17.18 -29.86
N PHE A 144 10.75 -17.80 -29.92
CA PHE A 144 10.15 -18.16 -31.23
C PHE A 144 9.76 -16.91 -32.01
N LEU A 145 9.09 -15.93 -31.38
CA LEU A 145 8.72 -14.67 -32.07
C LEU A 145 9.94 -13.86 -32.46
N GLU A 146 11.01 -13.83 -31.68
CA GLU A 146 12.28 -13.17 -32.05
C GLU A 146 12.90 -13.75 -33.33
N LYS A 147 12.82 -15.07 -33.55
CA LYS A 147 13.32 -15.71 -34.77
C LYS A 147 12.51 -15.35 -36.02
N ILE A 148 11.22 -15.07 -35.87
CA ILE A 148 10.33 -14.86 -37.00
C ILE A 148 9.93 -13.41 -37.25
N LYS A 149 10.19 -12.48 -36.28
CA LYS A 149 9.77 -11.08 -36.37
C LYS A 149 10.24 -10.36 -37.62
N ASP A 150 11.50 -10.57 -38.02
CA ASP A 150 12.11 -9.92 -39.17
C ASP A 150 11.54 -10.46 -40.49
N LYS A 151 11.22 -11.77 -40.53
CA LYS A 151 10.57 -12.42 -41.65
C LYS A 151 9.17 -11.88 -41.91
N TYR A 152 8.38 -11.71 -40.85
CA TYR A 152 6.98 -11.27 -40.91
C TYR A 152 6.78 -9.79 -40.63
N LYS A 153 7.84 -9.05 -40.26
CA LYS A 153 7.89 -7.59 -40.07
C LYS A 153 6.85 -7.06 -39.10
N PHE A 154 6.72 -7.70 -37.91
CA PHE A 154 5.89 -7.25 -36.80
C PHE A 154 6.74 -6.66 -35.66
N ASN A 155 6.11 -5.87 -34.79
CA ASN A 155 6.73 -5.34 -33.57
C ASN A 155 6.52 -6.35 -32.41
N LEU A 156 7.58 -6.64 -31.66
CA LEU A 156 7.49 -7.50 -30.49
C LEU A 156 7.41 -6.63 -29.24
N LYS A 157 6.47 -6.94 -28.33
CA LYS A 157 6.35 -6.30 -27.02
C LYS A 157 6.35 -7.39 -25.94
N THR A 158 7.27 -7.28 -24.99
CA THR A 158 7.39 -8.22 -23.87
C THR A 158 6.64 -7.72 -22.63
N PHE A 159 6.19 -8.65 -21.80
CA PHE A 159 5.46 -8.42 -20.55
C PHE A 159 5.95 -9.37 -19.47
N ASP A 160 5.89 -8.96 -18.20
CA ASP A 160 6.36 -9.78 -17.09
C ASP A 160 5.38 -10.90 -16.74
N THR A 161 4.08 -10.71 -16.99
CA THR A 161 3.04 -11.72 -16.71
C THR A 161 2.14 -11.97 -17.93
N THR A 162 1.54 -13.16 -17.96
CA THR A 162 0.54 -13.52 -18.98
C THR A 162 -0.71 -12.63 -18.87
N ASP A 163 -1.14 -12.26 -17.66
CA ASP A 163 -2.30 -11.38 -17.45
C ASP A 163 -2.09 -9.98 -18.02
N LEU A 164 -0.89 -9.41 -17.89
CA LEU A 164 -0.53 -8.13 -18.53
C LEU A 164 -0.62 -8.24 -20.06
N THR A 165 -0.26 -9.38 -20.62
CA THR A 165 -0.38 -9.63 -22.06
C THR A 165 -1.85 -9.69 -22.47
N TYR A 166 -2.71 -10.39 -21.73
CA TYR A 166 -4.17 -10.43 -21.96
C TYR A 166 -4.81 -9.04 -21.88
N ASN A 167 -4.50 -8.28 -20.83
CA ASN A 167 -5.02 -6.93 -20.66
C ASN A 167 -4.61 -6.00 -21.79
N SER A 168 -3.36 -6.12 -22.24
CA SER A 168 -2.84 -5.34 -23.37
C SER A 168 -3.50 -5.71 -24.71
N LEU A 169 -3.85 -6.99 -24.90
CA LEU A 169 -4.59 -7.43 -26.08
C LEU A 169 -6.05 -6.96 -26.03
N ASN A 170 -6.72 -7.08 -24.90
CA ASN A 170 -8.10 -6.64 -24.73
C ASN A 170 -8.26 -5.12 -24.86
N SER A 171 -7.28 -4.34 -24.41
CA SER A 171 -7.24 -2.88 -24.57
C SER A 171 -6.84 -2.40 -25.96
N GLY A 172 -6.43 -3.32 -26.85
CA GLY A 172 -5.91 -2.98 -28.19
C GLY A 172 -4.51 -2.37 -28.17
N SER A 173 -3.78 -2.47 -27.06
CA SER A 173 -2.39 -2.02 -26.92
C SER A 173 -1.42 -2.91 -27.70
N ILE A 174 -1.83 -4.16 -27.95
CA ILE A 174 -1.21 -5.10 -28.87
C ILE A 174 -2.30 -5.67 -29.78
N ASP A 175 -1.92 -6.12 -30.97
CA ASP A 175 -2.86 -6.67 -31.96
C ASP A 175 -3.05 -8.18 -31.84
N ALA A 176 -2.05 -8.88 -31.30
CA ALA A 176 -2.01 -10.32 -31.09
C ALA A 176 -1.08 -10.64 -29.91
N MET A 177 -1.19 -11.84 -29.36
CA MET A 177 -0.25 -12.37 -28.37
C MET A 177 0.16 -13.79 -28.72
N MET A 178 1.30 -14.22 -28.23
CA MET A 178 1.73 -15.62 -28.29
C MET A 178 1.93 -16.16 -26.88
N ASP A 179 1.35 -17.35 -26.66
CA ASP A 179 1.57 -18.10 -25.42
C ASP A 179 1.38 -19.61 -25.70
N ASP A 180 1.59 -20.43 -24.70
CA ASP A 180 1.37 -21.86 -24.78
C ASP A 180 -0.13 -22.15 -24.98
N GLN A 181 -0.45 -23.11 -25.85
CA GLN A 181 -1.82 -23.44 -26.22
C GLN A 181 -2.71 -23.75 -25.01
N PRO A 182 -2.30 -24.57 -24.02
CA PRO A 182 -3.15 -24.88 -22.87
C PRO A 182 -3.45 -23.64 -22.01
N VAL A 183 -2.54 -22.66 -21.96
CA VAL A 183 -2.73 -21.40 -21.24
C VAL A 183 -3.80 -20.54 -21.95
N ILE A 184 -3.72 -20.40 -23.28
CA ILE A 184 -4.73 -19.71 -24.06
C ILE A 184 -6.09 -20.42 -24.01
N GLU A 185 -6.13 -21.75 -24.12
CA GLU A 185 -7.37 -22.52 -24.02
C GLU A 185 -8.01 -22.41 -22.63
N TYR A 186 -7.21 -22.41 -21.57
CA TYR A 186 -7.69 -22.18 -20.22
C TYR A 186 -8.29 -20.76 -20.08
N ALA A 187 -7.61 -19.73 -20.55
CA ALA A 187 -8.11 -18.36 -20.54
C ALA A 187 -9.42 -18.19 -21.33
N ILE A 188 -9.55 -18.84 -22.50
CA ILE A 188 -10.78 -18.84 -23.28
C ILE A 188 -11.93 -19.52 -22.48
N LYS A 189 -11.64 -20.62 -21.79
CA LYS A 189 -12.61 -21.34 -20.93
C LYS A 189 -13.05 -20.46 -19.74
N GLN A 190 -12.15 -19.66 -19.19
CA GLN A 190 -12.45 -18.68 -18.13
C GLN A 190 -13.18 -17.43 -18.65
N GLY A 191 -13.62 -17.42 -19.90
CA GLY A 191 -14.43 -16.33 -20.44
C GLY A 191 -13.65 -15.17 -21.04
N GLN A 192 -12.34 -15.25 -21.14
CA GLN A 192 -11.54 -14.21 -21.79
C GLN A 192 -11.97 -14.01 -23.25
N ASN A 193 -11.98 -12.76 -23.72
CA ASN A 193 -12.36 -12.41 -25.07
C ASN A 193 -11.27 -12.76 -26.10
N LEU A 194 -10.88 -14.03 -26.13
CA LEU A 194 -9.79 -14.56 -26.94
C LEU A 194 -10.27 -15.62 -27.92
N LYS A 195 -9.50 -15.79 -29.00
CA LYS A 195 -9.53 -16.95 -29.89
C LYS A 195 -8.11 -17.28 -30.32
N ILE A 196 -7.85 -18.57 -30.54
CA ILE A 196 -6.62 -19.02 -31.23
C ILE A 196 -6.77 -18.67 -32.71
N SER A 197 -5.92 -17.75 -33.17
CA SER A 197 -5.99 -17.23 -34.54
C SER A 197 -5.02 -17.92 -35.48
N ILE A 198 -3.86 -18.36 -34.97
CA ILE A 198 -2.88 -19.13 -35.75
C ILE A 198 -2.56 -20.40 -34.94
N LYS A 199 -2.67 -21.55 -35.63
CA LYS A 199 -2.43 -22.87 -35.00
C LYS A 199 -1.00 -23.02 -34.50
N GLY A 200 -0.85 -23.89 -33.50
CA GLY A 200 0.34 -24.02 -32.71
C GLY A 200 1.56 -24.60 -33.43
N GLU A 201 2.70 -24.03 -33.11
CA GLU A 201 4.02 -24.51 -33.44
C GLU A 201 4.65 -25.20 -32.22
N ALA A 202 5.23 -26.39 -32.41
CA ALA A 202 5.94 -27.08 -31.35
C ALA A 202 7.27 -26.38 -31.03
N VAL A 203 7.40 -25.91 -29.78
CA VAL A 203 8.63 -25.24 -29.30
C VAL A 203 9.37 -26.05 -28.24
N GLY A 204 8.78 -27.15 -27.78
CA GLY A 204 9.32 -28.06 -26.77
C GLY A 204 8.24 -28.52 -25.79
N SER A 205 8.65 -29.23 -24.75
CA SER A 205 7.79 -29.79 -23.70
C SER A 205 8.27 -29.33 -22.34
N PHE A 206 7.40 -29.31 -21.32
CA PHE A 206 7.74 -28.84 -19.98
C PHE A 206 8.49 -29.87 -19.17
N ALA A 207 9.47 -29.42 -18.39
CA ALA A 207 10.30 -30.24 -17.55
C ALA A 207 10.64 -29.54 -16.24
N PHE A 208 10.88 -30.30 -15.19
CA PHE A 208 11.46 -29.88 -13.92
C PHE A 208 12.96 -29.63 -14.10
N GLY A 209 13.54 -28.66 -13.38
CA GLY A 209 14.93 -28.29 -13.57
C GLY A 209 15.67 -27.97 -12.28
N VAL A 210 16.96 -28.29 -12.24
CA VAL A 210 17.91 -27.90 -11.20
C VAL A 210 19.11 -27.23 -11.83
N LYS A 211 19.89 -26.45 -11.07
CA LYS A 211 21.14 -25.88 -11.57
C LYS A 211 22.12 -26.96 -11.99
N LYS A 212 22.67 -26.87 -13.19
CA LYS A 212 23.64 -27.83 -13.70
C LYS A 212 24.91 -27.86 -12.84
N GLY A 213 25.37 -29.06 -12.48
CA GLY A 213 26.54 -29.25 -11.60
C GLY A 213 26.26 -28.96 -10.12
N SER A 214 25.01 -28.80 -9.70
CA SER A 214 24.67 -28.61 -8.29
C SER A 214 24.55 -29.95 -7.54
N LYS A 215 24.64 -29.90 -6.22
CA LYS A 215 24.38 -31.08 -5.35
C LYS A 215 22.96 -31.63 -5.48
N TYR A 216 22.05 -30.90 -6.12
CA TYR A 216 20.65 -31.24 -6.27
C TYR A 216 20.31 -31.98 -7.58
N GLU A 217 21.31 -32.36 -8.40
CA GLU A 217 21.05 -33.13 -9.63
C GLU A 217 20.39 -34.50 -9.39
N TYR A 218 20.53 -35.06 -8.20
CA TYR A 218 19.83 -36.28 -7.80
C TYR A 218 18.30 -36.14 -7.86
N LEU A 219 17.75 -34.92 -7.61
CA LEU A 219 16.33 -34.63 -7.71
C LEU A 219 15.77 -34.93 -9.11
N ILE A 220 16.57 -34.76 -10.15
CA ILE A 220 16.18 -35.07 -11.53
C ILE A 220 15.93 -36.57 -11.70
N THR A 221 16.80 -37.42 -11.15
CA THR A 221 16.65 -38.88 -11.20
C THR A 221 15.40 -39.31 -10.45
N GLU A 222 15.23 -38.82 -9.23
CA GLU A 222 14.08 -39.13 -8.38
C GLU A 222 12.75 -38.61 -8.97
N PHE A 223 12.78 -37.40 -9.57
CA PHE A 223 11.62 -36.84 -10.29
C PHE A 223 11.23 -37.75 -11.48
N ASN A 224 12.20 -38.17 -12.30
CA ASN A 224 11.96 -39.01 -13.45
C ASN A 224 11.37 -40.39 -13.05
N GLU A 225 11.86 -41.00 -11.97
CA GLU A 225 11.32 -42.23 -11.42
C GLU A 225 9.85 -42.06 -10.96
N ALA A 226 9.58 -40.99 -10.21
CA ALA A 226 8.23 -40.65 -9.76
C ALA A 226 7.32 -40.36 -10.98
N LEU A 227 7.80 -39.60 -11.94
CA LEU A 227 7.06 -39.29 -13.17
C LEU A 227 6.74 -40.55 -13.98
N ALA A 228 7.69 -41.48 -14.09
CA ALA A 228 7.45 -42.81 -14.75
C ALA A 228 6.39 -43.62 -14.00
N GLN A 229 6.40 -43.62 -12.67
CA GLN A 229 5.36 -44.24 -11.87
C GLN A 229 4.00 -43.57 -12.10
N MET A 230 3.92 -42.25 -12.07
CA MET A 230 2.69 -41.49 -12.30
C MET A 230 2.11 -41.70 -13.71
N LYS A 231 2.98 -41.87 -14.72
CA LYS A 231 2.56 -42.25 -16.08
C LYS A 231 1.98 -43.66 -16.12
N LYS A 232 2.60 -44.63 -15.39
CA LYS A 232 2.18 -46.01 -15.37
C LYS A 232 0.85 -46.25 -14.62
N ASP A 233 0.63 -45.54 -13.50
CA ASP A 233 -0.59 -45.67 -12.68
C ASP A 233 -1.73 -44.71 -13.11
N GLY A 234 -1.48 -43.89 -14.12
CA GLY A 234 -2.44 -42.93 -14.67
C GLY A 234 -2.70 -41.70 -13.78
N SER A 235 -1.93 -41.51 -12.70
CA SER A 235 -2.10 -40.33 -11.83
C SER A 235 -1.69 -39.04 -12.51
N LEU A 236 -0.69 -39.04 -13.41
CA LEU A 236 -0.33 -37.91 -14.22
C LEU A 236 -1.48 -37.45 -15.11
N ASP A 237 -2.12 -38.40 -15.84
CA ASP A 237 -3.26 -38.08 -16.71
C ASP A 237 -4.46 -37.55 -15.92
N LYS A 238 -4.69 -38.08 -14.71
CA LYS A 238 -5.74 -37.55 -13.82
C LYS A 238 -5.44 -36.11 -13.39
N ILE A 239 -4.20 -35.78 -13.06
CA ILE A 239 -3.80 -34.40 -12.71
C ILE A 239 -4.01 -33.49 -13.92
N ILE A 240 -3.50 -33.85 -15.10
CA ILE A 240 -3.66 -33.04 -16.32
C ILE A 240 -5.15 -32.87 -16.66
N THR A 241 -5.93 -33.96 -16.63
CA THR A 241 -7.36 -33.92 -16.93
C THR A 241 -8.15 -33.06 -15.95
N LYS A 242 -7.82 -33.10 -14.67
CA LYS A 242 -8.43 -32.21 -13.64
C LYS A 242 -8.40 -30.75 -14.04
N TRP A 243 -7.31 -30.28 -14.63
CA TRP A 243 -7.11 -28.88 -14.96
C TRP A 243 -7.45 -28.52 -16.42
N THR A 244 -7.50 -29.49 -17.33
CA THR A 244 -7.72 -29.25 -18.78
C THR A 244 -9.11 -29.65 -19.26
N SER A 245 -9.85 -30.54 -18.58
CA SER A 245 -11.18 -31.00 -18.98
C SER A 245 -12.28 -29.98 -18.74
N SER A 246 -13.31 -29.99 -19.58
CA SER A 246 -14.48 -29.12 -19.50
C SER A 246 -15.44 -29.62 -18.42
N THR A 247 -15.50 -28.98 -17.26
CA THR A 247 -16.73 -28.92 -16.49
C THR A 247 -17.54 -27.75 -16.99
N ASN A 248 -18.67 -28.03 -17.66
CA ASN A 248 -19.64 -27.03 -18.08
C ASN A 248 -20.19 -26.29 -16.88
N THR A 249 -19.72 -25.09 -16.62
CA THR A 249 -20.47 -24.11 -15.84
C THR A 249 -20.58 -22.86 -16.70
N LYS A 250 -21.80 -22.63 -17.22
CA LYS A 250 -22.19 -21.38 -17.86
C LYS A 250 -22.02 -20.26 -16.86
N THR A 251 -21.07 -19.35 -17.11
CA THR A 251 -20.99 -18.11 -16.36
C THR A 251 -21.41 -16.95 -17.27
N THR A 252 -22.58 -16.44 -16.98
CA THR A 252 -23.08 -15.16 -17.50
C THR A 252 -22.30 -14.05 -16.83
N SER A 253 -21.77 -13.13 -17.63
CA SER A 253 -21.12 -11.89 -17.24
C SER A 253 -22.00 -11.06 -16.30
N SER A 254 -21.60 -10.96 -15.03
CA SER A 254 -21.96 -9.84 -14.15
C SER A 254 -21.27 -10.02 -12.79
N THR A 255 -20.61 -9.00 -12.26
CA THR A 255 -20.12 -8.82 -10.89
C THR A 255 -19.14 -9.91 -10.38
N PRO A 256 -18.05 -9.58 -9.65
CA PRO A 256 -17.20 -10.60 -9.04
C PRO A 256 -18.06 -11.53 -8.17
N GLU A 257 -18.20 -12.77 -8.60
CA GLU A 257 -18.95 -13.77 -7.83
C GLU A 257 -18.04 -14.28 -6.71
N THR A 258 -18.50 -14.11 -5.48
CA THR A 258 -17.83 -14.65 -4.29
C THR A 258 -17.85 -16.18 -4.39
N THR A 259 -16.69 -16.81 -4.33
CA THR A 259 -16.53 -18.28 -4.37
C THR A 259 -16.83 -18.91 -3.04
N THR A 260 -16.82 -18.12 -1.95
CA THR A 260 -17.16 -18.58 -0.60
C THR A 260 -18.66 -18.91 -0.52
N PRO A 261 -19.03 -20.14 -0.08
CA PRO A 261 -20.44 -20.52 0.09
C PRO A 261 -21.13 -19.65 1.13
N ALA A 262 -22.29 -19.08 0.79
CA ALA A 262 -23.07 -18.27 1.72
C ALA A 262 -23.68 -19.14 2.85
N GLY A 263 -23.79 -18.55 4.05
CA GLY A 263 -24.32 -19.19 5.26
C GLY A 263 -23.23 -19.69 6.22
N GLN A 264 -21.97 -19.52 5.89
CA GLN A 264 -20.86 -19.86 6.78
C GLN A 264 -20.56 -18.74 7.79
N LYS A 265 -20.11 -19.15 8.98
CA LYS A 265 -19.54 -18.27 10.00
C LYS A 265 -18.17 -18.80 10.41
N ALA A 266 -17.20 -17.90 10.56
CA ALA A 266 -15.93 -18.22 11.18
C ALA A 266 -15.93 -17.78 12.65
N THR A 267 -15.07 -18.37 13.46
CA THR A 267 -14.94 -18.02 14.88
C THR A 267 -13.94 -16.88 15.03
N PRO A 268 -14.34 -15.73 15.62
CA PRO A 268 -13.39 -14.65 15.91
C PRO A 268 -12.33 -15.10 16.93
N VAL A 269 -11.06 -14.77 16.67
CA VAL A 269 -9.95 -14.99 17.61
C VAL A 269 -9.85 -13.83 18.59
N LYS A 270 -10.23 -12.61 18.15
CA LYS A 270 -10.32 -11.42 19.00
C LYS A 270 -11.78 -10.99 19.15
N SER A 271 -12.12 -10.40 20.29
CA SER A 271 -13.46 -9.81 20.52
C SER A 271 -13.68 -8.54 19.69
N THR A 272 -12.62 -7.79 19.45
CA THR A 272 -12.64 -6.51 18.70
C THR A 272 -11.42 -6.46 17.78
N TYR A 273 -11.65 -6.05 16.52
CA TYR A 273 -10.60 -5.82 15.52
C TYR A 273 -10.51 -4.35 15.17
N THR A 274 -9.30 -3.82 15.09
CA THR A 274 -9.03 -2.45 14.62
C THR A 274 -8.90 -2.43 13.10
N ILE A 275 -9.77 -1.69 12.43
CA ILE A 275 -9.81 -1.56 10.98
C ILE A 275 -9.39 -0.15 10.57
N ALA A 276 -8.31 -0.04 9.82
CA ALA A 276 -7.87 1.23 9.24
C ALA A 276 -8.55 1.49 7.89
N SER A 277 -8.81 2.76 7.60
CA SER A 277 -9.41 3.17 6.32
C SER A 277 -8.90 4.54 5.87
N ASP A 278 -9.26 4.94 4.64
CA ASP A 278 -8.98 6.30 4.17
C ASP A 278 -9.83 7.31 4.94
N SER A 279 -9.42 8.55 4.95
CA SER A 279 -10.17 9.67 5.54
C SER A 279 -11.04 10.40 4.49
N SER A 280 -10.77 10.19 3.19
CA SER A 280 -11.31 11.05 2.13
C SER A 280 -11.30 10.40 0.74
N PHE A 281 -12.03 9.30 0.57
CA PHE A 281 -12.15 8.58 -0.70
C PHE A 281 -13.62 8.29 -1.05
N ALA A 282 -14.40 9.35 -1.25
CA ALA A 282 -15.82 9.21 -1.62
C ALA A 282 -15.98 8.60 -3.03
N PRO A 283 -16.95 7.67 -3.24
CA PRO A 283 -18.02 7.24 -2.33
C PRO A 283 -17.68 6.03 -1.44
N PHE A 284 -16.43 5.57 -1.42
CA PHE A 284 -16.01 4.40 -0.62
C PHE A 284 -15.92 4.74 0.87
N VAL A 285 -15.22 5.83 1.23
CA VAL A 285 -15.11 6.33 2.60
C VAL A 285 -15.04 7.86 2.62
N PHE A 286 -15.90 8.49 3.41
CA PHE A 286 -15.94 9.95 3.59
C PHE A 286 -16.76 10.29 4.85
N GLN A 287 -16.65 11.54 5.33
CA GLN A 287 -17.52 12.02 6.42
C GLN A 287 -18.78 12.67 5.87
N ASP A 288 -19.92 12.33 6.46
CA ASP A 288 -21.20 13.02 6.23
C ASP A 288 -21.24 14.38 6.96
N SER A 289 -22.36 15.11 6.81
CA SER A 289 -22.59 16.41 7.47
C SER A 289 -22.61 16.33 9.01
N ASN A 290 -22.79 15.15 9.58
CA ASN A 290 -22.80 14.90 11.01
C ASN A 290 -21.43 14.40 11.54
N ASN A 291 -20.38 14.51 10.75
CA ASN A 291 -19.02 14.06 11.07
C ASN A 291 -18.86 12.55 11.24
N LYS A 292 -19.81 11.77 10.73
CA LYS A 292 -19.76 10.32 10.79
C LYS A 292 -19.15 9.76 9.52
N TYR A 293 -18.17 8.89 9.66
CA TYR A 293 -17.63 8.17 8.52
C TYR A 293 -18.65 7.21 7.93
N THR A 294 -18.91 7.38 6.65
CA THR A 294 -19.86 6.66 5.83
C THR A 294 -19.26 6.31 4.47
N GLY A 295 -19.97 5.60 3.63
CA GLY A 295 -19.51 5.18 2.31
C GLY A 295 -19.65 3.67 2.13
N ILE A 296 -19.35 3.21 0.92
CA ILE A 296 -19.46 1.79 0.54
C ILE A 296 -18.65 0.92 1.51
N ASP A 297 -17.40 1.25 1.75
CA ASP A 297 -16.50 0.49 2.60
C ASP A 297 -16.95 0.45 4.06
N MET A 298 -17.41 1.60 4.55
CA MET A 298 -17.88 1.72 5.93
C MET A 298 -19.15 0.92 6.20
N ASP A 299 -20.11 0.94 5.26
CA ASP A 299 -21.35 0.20 5.38
C ASP A 299 -21.10 -1.31 5.15
N LEU A 300 -20.18 -1.65 4.26
CA LEU A 300 -19.80 -3.03 3.95
C LEU A 300 -19.15 -3.73 5.15
N ILE A 301 -18.09 -3.15 5.73
CA ILE A 301 -17.39 -3.78 6.85
C ILE A 301 -18.27 -3.90 8.09
N LYS A 302 -19.14 -2.90 8.35
CA LYS A 302 -20.13 -2.98 9.44
C LYS A 302 -21.17 -4.07 9.22
N ALA A 303 -21.63 -4.25 7.98
CA ALA A 303 -22.56 -5.31 7.63
C ALA A 303 -21.93 -6.70 7.80
N ILE A 304 -20.69 -6.85 7.36
CA ILE A 304 -19.91 -8.09 7.50
C ILE A 304 -19.64 -8.40 8.97
N ALA A 305 -19.17 -7.43 9.76
CA ALA A 305 -18.92 -7.62 11.18
C ALA A 305 -20.18 -8.06 11.93
N LYS A 306 -21.33 -7.44 11.64
CA LYS A 306 -22.61 -7.83 12.20
C LYS A 306 -23.03 -9.24 11.78
N ASP A 307 -22.85 -9.61 10.51
CA ASP A 307 -23.19 -10.94 9.98
C ASP A 307 -22.35 -12.03 10.65
N GLN A 308 -21.04 -11.81 10.78
CA GLN A 308 -20.11 -12.76 11.34
C GLN A 308 -20.01 -12.74 12.88
N GLY A 309 -20.51 -11.68 13.53
CA GLY A 309 -20.62 -11.60 14.99
C GLY A 309 -19.33 -11.14 15.69
N PHE A 310 -18.53 -10.28 15.05
CA PHE A 310 -17.37 -9.64 15.67
C PHE A 310 -17.54 -8.12 15.78
N THR A 311 -16.78 -7.50 16.70
CA THR A 311 -16.77 -6.06 16.90
C THR A 311 -15.61 -5.41 16.15
N ILE A 312 -15.81 -4.20 15.65
CA ILE A 312 -14.78 -3.43 14.96
C ILE A 312 -14.63 -2.03 15.54
N GLU A 313 -13.39 -1.57 15.65
CA GLU A 313 -13.03 -0.17 15.84
C GLU A 313 -12.43 0.35 14.55
N ILE A 314 -13.03 1.41 13.97
CA ILE A 314 -12.60 1.95 12.68
C ILE A 314 -11.81 3.23 12.91
N THR A 315 -10.60 3.29 12.35
CA THR A 315 -9.77 4.49 12.29
C THR A 315 -9.62 4.96 10.86
N ASN A 316 -9.62 6.27 10.64
CA ASN A 316 -9.58 6.85 9.29
C ASN A 316 -8.40 7.84 9.15
N PRO A 317 -7.15 7.37 9.25
CA PRO A 317 -5.97 8.24 9.24
C PRO A 317 -5.61 8.78 7.84
N GLY A 318 -6.22 8.28 6.79
CA GLY A 318 -5.86 8.47 5.39
C GLY A 318 -5.17 7.24 4.80
N PHE A 319 -5.16 7.14 3.46
CA PHE A 319 -4.79 5.90 2.77
C PHE A 319 -3.36 5.41 3.12
N ASP A 320 -2.35 6.28 2.97
CA ASP A 320 -0.95 5.90 3.25
C ASP A 320 -0.72 5.58 4.73
N ALA A 321 -1.37 6.32 5.63
CA ALA A 321 -1.30 6.06 7.06
C ALA A 321 -2.02 4.76 7.43
N ALA A 322 -3.12 4.41 6.77
CA ALA A 322 -3.82 3.14 6.94
C ALA A 322 -2.98 1.94 6.47
N LEU A 323 -2.31 2.06 5.32
CA LEU A 323 -1.35 1.05 4.84
C LEU A 323 -0.27 0.79 5.89
N ASN A 324 0.37 1.87 6.38
CA ASN A 324 1.42 1.76 7.38
C ASN A 324 0.91 1.21 8.72
N ALA A 325 -0.31 1.56 9.14
CA ALA A 325 -0.91 1.05 10.36
C ALA A 325 -1.10 -0.48 10.32
N VAL A 326 -1.53 -1.03 9.18
CA VAL A 326 -1.65 -2.49 9.01
C VAL A 326 -0.28 -3.15 8.92
N GLN A 327 0.67 -2.58 8.19
CA GLN A 327 2.03 -3.11 8.08
C GLN A 327 2.74 -3.15 9.43
N SER A 328 2.55 -2.13 10.26
CA SER A 328 3.13 -2.04 11.62
C SER A 328 2.32 -2.78 12.68
N GLY A 329 1.20 -3.43 12.32
CA GLY A 329 0.34 -4.12 13.28
C GLY A 329 -0.45 -3.21 14.21
N GLN A 330 -0.51 -1.90 13.95
CA GLN A 330 -1.36 -0.95 14.68
C GLN A 330 -2.84 -1.10 14.32
N ALA A 331 -3.13 -1.69 13.16
CA ALA A 331 -4.47 -2.10 12.75
C ALA A 331 -4.46 -3.55 12.29
N ASP A 332 -5.53 -4.28 12.57
CA ASP A 332 -5.69 -5.69 12.20
C ASP A 332 -5.96 -5.89 10.71
N GLY A 333 -6.60 -4.90 10.08
CA GLY A 333 -6.88 -4.91 8.66
C GLY A 333 -7.26 -3.54 8.13
N MET A 334 -7.39 -3.41 6.80
CA MET A 334 -7.86 -2.17 6.17
C MET A 334 -8.90 -2.42 5.08
N ILE A 335 -9.82 -1.46 4.96
CA ILE A 335 -10.78 -1.33 3.87
C ILE A 335 -10.81 0.14 3.42
N ALA A 336 -10.31 0.43 2.23
CA ALA A 336 -10.09 1.80 1.75
C ALA A 336 -10.15 1.91 0.22
N GLY A 337 -11.05 1.19 -0.44
CA GLY A 337 -11.07 1.11 -1.90
C GLY A 337 -9.76 0.54 -2.45
N MET A 338 -9.10 -0.32 -1.70
CA MET A 338 -7.73 -0.76 -1.98
C MET A 338 -7.69 -1.75 -3.14
N SER A 339 -7.10 -1.33 -4.27
CA SER A 339 -6.88 -2.22 -5.41
C SER A 339 -5.87 -3.30 -5.07
N VAL A 340 -6.16 -4.53 -5.47
CA VAL A 340 -5.27 -5.68 -5.36
C VAL A 340 -4.21 -5.57 -6.45
N THR A 341 -2.95 -5.31 -6.06
CA THR A 341 -1.80 -5.29 -6.98
C THR A 341 -0.77 -6.31 -6.53
N ASP A 342 0.10 -6.75 -7.45
CA ASP A 342 1.09 -7.76 -7.13
C ASP A 342 2.11 -7.25 -6.10
N ASP A 343 2.55 -5.99 -6.21
CA ASP A 343 3.41 -5.36 -5.20
C ASP A 343 2.77 -5.38 -3.80
N ARG A 344 1.46 -5.14 -3.72
CA ARG A 344 0.73 -5.17 -2.44
C ARG A 344 0.57 -6.58 -1.88
N LYS A 345 0.44 -7.59 -2.72
CA LYS A 345 0.40 -9.00 -2.30
C LYS A 345 1.71 -9.48 -1.65
N GLU A 346 2.81 -8.78 -1.86
CA GLU A 346 4.07 -9.06 -1.15
C GLU A 346 3.96 -8.69 0.33
N THR A 347 3.14 -7.70 0.67
CA THR A 347 3.05 -7.10 2.01
C THR A 347 1.74 -7.40 2.73
N PHE A 348 0.67 -7.69 1.97
CA PHE A 348 -0.68 -7.89 2.48
C PHE A 348 -1.28 -9.20 1.97
N ASP A 349 -2.12 -9.81 2.79
CA ASP A 349 -3.08 -10.82 2.37
C ASP A 349 -4.45 -10.16 2.14
N PHE A 350 -5.14 -10.58 1.08
CA PHE A 350 -6.38 -9.97 0.62
C PHE A 350 -7.57 -10.92 0.76
N SER A 351 -8.75 -10.34 1.00
CA SER A 351 -10.03 -11.03 0.87
C SER A 351 -10.39 -11.32 -0.59
N GLU A 352 -11.48 -12.06 -0.78
CA GLU A 352 -12.19 -12.02 -2.07
C GLU A 352 -12.55 -10.57 -2.42
N PRO A 353 -12.54 -10.21 -3.72
CA PRO A 353 -12.86 -8.86 -4.13
C PRO A 353 -14.32 -8.49 -3.80
N TYR A 354 -14.49 -7.31 -3.25
CA TYR A 354 -15.83 -6.77 -3.03
C TYR A 354 -16.25 -5.77 -4.11
N TYR A 355 -15.34 -5.25 -4.90
CA TYR A 355 -15.62 -4.32 -6.00
C TYR A 355 -14.57 -4.46 -7.11
N THR A 356 -14.99 -4.33 -8.40
CA THR A 356 -14.06 -4.25 -9.54
C THR A 356 -13.93 -2.79 -9.97
N ALA A 357 -12.72 -2.24 -9.89
CA ALA A 357 -12.45 -0.85 -10.22
C ALA A 357 -12.15 -0.66 -11.71
N ASN A 358 -12.74 0.39 -12.32
CA ASN A 358 -12.33 0.92 -13.60
C ASN A 358 -11.65 2.26 -13.38
N ALA A 359 -10.47 2.50 -13.98
CA ALA A 359 -9.93 3.85 -14.11
C ALA A 359 -10.63 4.60 -15.22
N ILE A 360 -10.99 5.85 -14.97
CA ILE A 360 -11.62 6.71 -15.97
C ILE A 360 -10.90 8.05 -16.04
N LEU A 361 -10.75 8.56 -17.28
CA LEU A 361 -10.20 9.89 -17.49
C LEU A 361 -11.29 10.94 -17.33
N ALA A 362 -11.07 11.90 -16.41
CA ALA A 362 -11.93 13.06 -16.25
C ALA A 362 -11.23 14.33 -16.74
N VAL A 363 -11.97 15.16 -17.41
CA VAL A 363 -11.53 16.46 -17.94
C VAL A 363 -12.58 17.53 -17.63
N LYS A 364 -12.23 18.81 -17.68
CA LYS A 364 -13.22 19.89 -17.59
C LYS A 364 -14.26 19.78 -18.69
N GLU A 365 -15.50 20.17 -18.43
CA GLU A 365 -16.58 20.18 -19.45
C GLU A 365 -16.17 20.93 -20.73
N SER A 366 -15.42 22.03 -20.58
CA SER A 366 -14.91 22.86 -21.69
C SER A 366 -13.73 22.23 -22.45
N SER A 367 -13.19 21.10 -21.99
CA SER A 367 -12.01 20.46 -22.61
C SER A 367 -12.35 19.88 -23.99
N THR A 368 -11.39 19.95 -24.89
CA THR A 368 -11.46 19.35 -26.25
C THR A 368 -10.89 17.92 -26.30
N ILE A 369 -10.41 17.38 -25.17
CA ILE A 369 -9.88 16.02 -25.09
C ILE A 369 -11.04 15.03 -25.24
N THR A 370 -10.93 14.11 -26.21
CA THR A 370 -11.93 13.06 -26.51
C THR A 370 -11.32 11.67 -26.58
N SER A 371 -9.98 11.59 -26.63
CA SER A 371 -9.24 10.34 -26.72
C SER A 371 -7.89 10.43 -25.98
N TYR A 372 -7.26 9.28 -25.68
CA TYR A 372 -5.91 9.26 -25.11
C TYR A 372 -4.85 9.93 -26.03
N LYS A 373 -5.07 9.94 -27.36
CA LYS A 373 -4.15 10.61 -28.30
C LYS A 373 -4.10 12.11 -28.10
N ASP A 374 -5.20 12.72 -27.66
CA ASP A 374 -5.30 14.17 -27.40
C ASP A 374 -4.52 14.60 -26.16
N LEU A 375 -4.01 13.64 -25.38
CA LEU A 375 -3.18 13.90 -24.20
C LEU A 375 -1.71 14.18 -24.54
N LYS A 376 -1.29 14.03 -25.81
CA LYS A 376 0.11 14.27 -26.20
C LYS A 376 0.59 15.67 -25.76
N GLY A 377 1.68 15.71 -25.01
CA GLY A 377 2.26 16.94 -24.43
C GLY A 377 1.49 17.55 -23.27
N LYS A 378 0.32 17.02 -22.90
CA LYS A 378 -0.51 17.49 -21.78
C LYS A 378 -0.10 16.81 -20.47
N THR A 379 -0.51 17.39 -19.34
CA THR A 379 -0.27 16.82 -18.02
C THR A 379 -1.54 16.16 -17.48
N VAL A 380 -1.41 14.90 -17.06
CA VAL A 380 -2.48 14.12 -16.43
C VAL A 380 -2.17 13.98 -14.95
N GLY A 381 -3.11 14.39 -14.10
CA GLY A 381 -3.04 14.23 -12.64
C GLY A 381 -3.52 12.85 -12.22
N VAL A 382 -2.90 12.29 -11.16
CA VAL A 382 -3.30 11.01 -10.58
C VAL A 382 -2.90 10.96 -9.10
N LYS A 383 -3.68 10.26 -8.26
CA LYS A 383 -3.33 10.02 -6.86
C LYS A 383 -2.15 9.05 -6.78
N ASN A 384 -1.17 9.37 -5.92
CA ASN A 384 0.02 8.54 -5.73
C ASN A 384 -0.33 7.15 -5.18
N GLY A 385 0.44 6.13 -5.58
CA GLY A 385 0.28 4.75 -5.11
C GLY A 385 -0.98 4.03 -5.60
N THR A 386 -1.74 4.58 -6.57
CA THR A 386 -2.98 3.97 -7.08
C THR A 386 -2.76 3.13 -8.33
N ALA A 387 -3.67 2.19 -8.60
CA ALA A 387 -3.68 1.44 -9.85
C ALA A 387 -3.87 2.35 -11.09
N SER A 388 -4.59 3.46 -10.93
CA SER A 388 -4.69 4.52 -11.94
C SER A 388 -3.34 5.14 -12.28
N GLN A 389 -2.43 5.31 -11.29
CA GLN A 389 -1.06 5.78 -11.53
C GLN A 389 -0.26 4.74 -12.33
N THR A 390 -0.33 3.48 -11.95
CA THR A 390 0.34 2.37 -12.68
C THR A 390 -0.10 2.35 -14.14
N PHE A 391 -1.42 2.39 -14.38
CA PHE A 391 -1.97 2.45 -15.74
C PHE A 391 -1.45 3.65 -16.55
N LEU A 392 -1.41 4.84 -15.94
CA LEU A 392 -0.86 6.02 -16.62
C LEU A 392 0.64 5.87 -16.92
N THR A 393 1.41 5.34 -15.97
CA THR A 393 2.86 5.15 -16.14
C THR A 393 3.17 4.21 -17.30
N GLU A 394 2.46 3.10 -17.39
CA GLU A 394 2.61 2.13 -18.48
C GLU A 394 2.24 2.69 -19.86
N ASN A 395 1.27 3.61 -19.91
CA ASN A 395 0.77 4.19 -21.15
C ASN A 395 1.39 5.55 -21.50
N GLN A 396 2.24 6.11 -20.67
CA GLN A 396 2.83 7.44 -20.82
C GLN A 396 3.58 7.60 -22.15
N ASN A 397 4.47 6.66 -22.46
CA ASN A 397 5.27 6.70 -23.67
C ASN A 397 4.42 6.54 -24.94
N LYS A 398 3.34 5.75 -24.85
CA LYS A 398 2.43 5.49 -25.98
C LYS A 398 1.66 6.73 -26.41
N TYR A 399 1.19 7.52 -25.44
CA TYR A 399 0.34 8.68 -25.70
C TYR A 399 1.07 10.02 -25.52
N GLY A 400 2.29 10.02 -24.97
CA GLY A 400 3.17 11.20 -24.88
C GLY A 400 2.70 12.27 -23.90
N TYR A 401 1.93 11.92 -22.87
CA TYR A 401 1.52 12.83 -21.79
C TYR A 401 2.56 12.87 -20.66
N LYS A 402 2.44 13.88 -19.80
CA LYS A 402 3.21 13.99 -18.54
C LYS A 402 2.32 13.57 -17.38
N ILE A 403 2.87 12.86 -16.41
CA ILE A 403 2.16 12.50 -15.19
C ILE A 403 2.54 13.46 -14.08
N LYS A 404 1.53 13.90 -13.30
CA LYS A 404 1.72 14.64 -12.05
C LYS A 404 0.97 13.91 -10.94
N THR A 405 1.70 13.48 -9.93
CA THR A 405 1.14 12.75 -8.78
C THR A 405 0.70 13.69 -7.69
N PHE A 406 -0.32 13.27 -6.92
CA PHE A 406 -0.91 13.99 -5.80
C PHE A 406 -1.10 13.07 -4.61
N ALA A 407 -0.96 13.59 -3.40
CA ALA A 407 -1.14 12.81 -2.18
C ALA A 407 -2.61 12.45 -1.90
N ASP A 408 -3.55 13.27 -2.37
CA ASP A 408 -4.98 13.08 -2.19
C ASP A 408 -5.79 13.51 -3.44
N ALA A 409 -7.00 12.95 -3.55
CA ALA A 409 -7.89 13.22 -4.68
C ALA A 409 -8.31 14.71 -4.75
N SER A 410 -8.52 15.36 -3.60
CA SER A 410 -8.95 16.77 -3.56
C SER A 410 -7.93 17.69 -4.24
N SER A 411 -6.66 17.56 -3.89
CA SER A 411 -5.55 18.32 -4.51
C SER A 411 -5.42 18.03 -6.01
N MET A 412 -5.69 16.80 -6.41
CA MET A 412 -5.70 16.38 -7.81
C MET A 412 -6.83 17.08 -8.60
N TYR A 413 -8.05 17.07 -8.08
CA TYR A 413 -9.20 17.74 -8.71
C TYR A 413 -9.04 19.26 -8.71
N ASP A 414 -8.46 19.85 -7.66
CA ASP A 414 -8.13 21.28 -7.62
C ASP A 414 -7.14 21.66 -8.72
N SER A 415 -6.13 20.82 -8.96
CA SER A 415 -5.17 21.05 -10.04
C SER A 415 -5.83 20.96 -11.42
N LEU A 416 -6.85 20.11 -11.59
CA LEU A 416 -7.66 20.09 -12.80
C LEU A 416 -8.49 21.37 -12.91
N ASN A 417 -9.17 21.79 -11.84
CA ASN A 417 -10.02 22.98 -11.81
C ASN A 417 -9.22 24.27 -12.05
N SER A 418 -8.02 24.39 -11.50
CA SER A 418 -7.11 25.53 -11.74
C SER A 418 -6.47 25.50 -13.13
N GLY A 419 -6.48 24.34 -13.83
CA GLY A 419 -5.79 24.17 -15.10
C GLY A 419 -4.30 23.81 -14.98
N SER A 420 -3.83 23.52 -13.77
CA SER A 420 -2.44 23.05 -13.52
C SER A 420 -2.19 21.66 -14.13
N VAL A 421 -3.25 20.85 -14.31
CA VAL A 421 -3.27 19.65 -15.12
C VAL A 421 -4.41 19.72 -16.12
N ASN A 422 -4.29 18.99 -17.23
CA ASN A 422 -5.27 19.03 -18.33
C ASN A 422 -6.37 17.96 -18.18
N ALA A 423 -6.07 16.90 -17.47
CA ALA A 423 -6.95 15.77 -17.19
C ALA A 423 -6.54 15.17 -15.84
N VAL A 424 -7.41 14.36 -15.25
CA VAL A 424 -7.10 13.49 -14.12
C VAL A 424 -7.59 12.07 -14.42
N MET A 425 -6.92 11.10 -13.85
CA MET A 425 -7.36 9.70 -13.88
C MET A 425 -7.62 9.23 -12.45
N ASP A 426 -8.81 8.68 -12.25
CA ASP A 426 -9.26 8.19 -10.96
C ASP A 426 -10.25 7.02 -11.15
N ASP A 427 -10.67 6.40 -10.07
CA ASP A 427 -11.66 5.34 -10.11
C ASP A 427 -13.02 5.86 -10.58
N GLU A 428 -13.67 5.12 -11.45
CA GLU A 428 -14.93 5.53 -12.09
C GLU A 428 -16.02 5.96 -11.08
N PRO A 429 -16.25 5.25 -9.95
CA PRO A 429 -17.23 5.69 -8.95
C PRO A 429 -16.83 7.02 -8.29
N VAL A 430 -15.54 7.28 -8.07
CA VAL A 430 -15.04 8.52 -7.49
C VAL A 430 -15.31 9.71 -8.42
N VAL A 431 -14.96 9.55 -9.72
CA VAL A 431 -15.24 10.58 -10.74
C VAL A 431 -16.75 10.85 -10.85
N LYS A 432 -17.56 9.80 -10.93
CA LYS A 432 -19.02 9.95 -11.00
C LYS A 432 -19.60 10.63 -9.77
N TYR A 433 -19.10 10.30 -8.59
CA TYR A 433 -19.50 10.96 -7.36
C TYR A 433 -19.10 12.45 -7.38
N SER A 434 -17.88 12.81 -7.79
CA SER A 434 -17.43 14.20 -7.86
C SER A 434 -18.31 15.03 -8.81
N ILE A 435 -18.71 14.47 -9.97
CA ILE A 435 -19.65 15.10 -10.90
C ILE A 435 -21.03 15.27 -10.25
N SER A 436 -21.51 14.28 -9.48
CA SER A 436 -22.78 14.38 -8.77
C SER A 436 -22.79 15.48 -7.70
N GLN A 437 -21.63 15.79 -7.12
CA GLN A 437 -21.41 16.90 -6.17
C GLN A 437 -21.19 18.25 -6.85
N GLY A 438 -21.47 18.36 -8.16
CA GLY A 438 -21.45 19.63 -8.90
C GLY A 438 -20.10 20.01 -9.54
N GLN A 439 -19.13 19.08 -9.56
CA GLN A 439 -17.89 19.32 -10.33
C GLN A 439 -18.20 19.36 -11.84
N LYS A 440 -17.79 20.43 -12.53
CA LYS A 440 -17.98 20.63 -13.97
C LYS A 440 -17.00 19.81 -14.79
N LEU A 441 -17.15 18.50 -14.74
CA LEU A 441 -16.28 17.52 -15.38
C LEU A 441 -17.07 16.65 -16.35
N LYS A 442 -16.37 16.09 -17.32
CA LYS A 442 -16.87 15.03 -18.22
C LYS A 442 -15.84 13.90 -18.34
N THR A 443 -16.33 12.73 -18.67
CA THR A 443 -15.55 11.51 -18.88
C THR A 443 -15.62 11.12 -20.36
N PRO A 444 -14.72 11.66 -21.20
CA PRO A 444 -14.81 11.50 -22.65
C PRO A 444 -14.42 10.10 -23.15
N ILE A 445 -13.78 9.30 -22.31
CA ILE A 445 -13.26 7.98 -22.63
C ILE A 445 -13.90 6.96 -21.70
N LYS A 446 -14.29 5.80 -22.24
CA LYS A 446 -14.83 4.70 -21.41
C LYS A 446 -13.77 4.23 -20.41
N GLY A 447 -14.20 3.94 -19.19
CA GLY A 447 -13.32 3.40 -18.13
C GLY A 447 -12.62 2.10 -18.54
N THR A 448 -11.39 1.94 -18.09
CA THR A 448 -10.56 0.75 -18.31
C THR A 448 -10.45 -0.01 -16.98
N PRO A 449 -10.70 -1.33 -16.96
CA PRO A 449 -10.48 -2.14 -15.76
C PRO A 449 -9.02 -2.01 -15.27
N ILE A 450 -8.85 -1.71 -13.98
CA ILE A 450 -7.52 -1.55 -13.34
C ILE A 450 -7.28 -2.53 -12.20
N GLY A 451 -8.21 -3.44 -11.97
CA GLY A 451 -8.10 -4.49 -10.97
C GLY A 451 -9.29 -4.52 -10.01
N ASP A 452 -9.21 -5.48 -9.12
CA ASP A 452 -10.20 -5.73 -8.10
C ASP A 452 -9.86 -4.98 -6.81
N THR A 453 -10.90 -4.60 -6.06
CA THR A 453 -10.78 -3.94 -4.77
C THR A 453 -11.13 -4.94 -3.67
N ALA A 454 -10.25 -5.09 -2.67
CA ALA A 454 -10.42 -6.06 -1.61
C ALA A 454 -10.06 -5.50 -0.22
N PHE A 455 -10.55 -6.17 0.82
CA PHE A 455 -10.11 -5.97 2.19
C PHE A 455 -8.73 -6.60 2.37
N ALA A 456 -7.87 -5.98 3.19
CA ALA A 456 -6.50 -6.43 3.37
C ALA A 456 -6.09 -6.54 4.84
N VAL A 457 -5.23 -7.51 5.14
CA VAL A 457 -4.52 -7.66 6.43
C VAL A 457 -3.01 -7.71 6.17
N LYS A 458 -2.19 -7.52 7.21
CA LYS A 458 -0.73 -7.74 7.11
C LYS A 458 -0.44 -9.18 6.67
N LYS A 459 0.52 -9.35 5.79
CA LYS A 459 0.94 -10.67 5.27
C LYS A 459 1.19 -11.67 6.39
N GLY A 460 0.50 -12.83 6.30
CA GLY A 460 0.61 -13.90 7.29
C GLY A 460 -0.07 -13.61 8.64
N SER A 461 -0.82 -12.51 8.79
CA SER A 461 -1.51 -12.14 10.03
C SER A 461 -3.02 -12.17 9.87
N ASN A 462 -3.76 -12.44 10.95
CA ASN A 462 -5.23 -12.38 11.03
C ASN A 462 -5.96 -13.15 9.88
N PRO A 463 -5.58 -14.39 9.53
CA PRO A 463 -6.22 -15.14 8.45
C PRO A 463 -7.71 -15.37 8.72
N GLU A 464 -8.11 -15.49 9.99
CA GLU A 464 -9.51 -15.62 10.40
C GLU A 464 -10.33 -14.38 10.02
N LEU A 465 -9.73 -13.18 10.04
CA LEU A 465 -10.41 -11.94 9.66
C LEU A 465 -10.69 -11.90 8.15
N ILE A 466 -9.76 -12.38 7.32
CA ILE A 466 -9.99 -12.61 5.88
C ILE A 466 -11.14 -13.60 5.67
N GLN A 467 -11.13 -14.72 6.41
CA GLN A 467 -12.18 -15.73 6.28
C GLN A 467 -13.55 -15.19 6.70
N MET A 468 -13.62 -14.44 7.81
CA MET A 468 -14.85 -13.76 8.26
C MET A 468 -15.31 -12.74 7.23
N PHE A 469 -14.40 -11.98 6.64
CA PHE A 469 -14.74 -11.03 5.59
C PHE A 469 -15.36 -11.74 4.38
N ASN A 470 -14.74 -12.80 3.88
CA ASN A 470 -15.22 -13.57 2.73
C ASN A 470 -16.59 -14.21 3.00
N ASN A 471 -16.75 -14.86 4.16
CA ASN A 471 -18.02 -15.45 4.57
C ASN A 471 -19.14 -14.41 4.66
N GLY A 472 -18.87 -13.29 5.33
CA GLY A 472 -19.83 -12.20 5.48
C GLY A 472 -20.16 -11.55 4.14
N LEU A 473 -19.16 -11.34 3.25
CA LEU A 473 -19.38 -10.82 1.91
C LEU A 473 -20.31 -11.72 1.10
N ALA A 474 -20.08 -13.04 1.13
CA ALA A 474 -20.97 -14.02 0.48
C ALA A 474 -22.41 -13.96 1.02
N ASN A 475 -22.55 -13.86 2.35
CA ASN A 475 -23.85 -13.78 3.02
C ASN A 475 -24.62 -12.51 2.62
N ILE A 476 -23.97 -11.34 2.68
CA ILE A 476 -24.63 -10.06 2.34
C ILE A 476 -24.88 -9.90 0.83
N LYS A 477 -24.10 -10.57 -0.04
CA LYS A 477 -24.43 -10.67 -1.47
C LYS A 477 -25.68 -11.50 -1.69
N LYS A 478 -25.78 -12.69 -1.06
CA LYS A 478 -26.93 -13.59 -1.18
C LYS A 478 -28.23 -12.98 -0.68
N ASN A 479 -28.21 -12.24 0.44
CA ASN A 479 -29.40 -11.63 1.02
C ASN A 479 -29.77 -10.26 0.39
N GLY A 480 -29.01 -9.80 -0.61
CA GLY A 480 -29.22 -8.55 -1.32
C GLY A 480 -28.79 -7.28 -0.57
N GLN A 481 -28.20 -7.39 0.61
CA GLN A 481 -27.73 -6.24 1.39
C GLN A 481 -26.54 -5.54 0.70
N TYR A 482 -25.65 -6.31 0.09
CA TYR A 482 -24.55 -5.78 -0.71
C TYR A 482 -25.03 -4.85 -1.82
N GLN A 483 -26.04 -5.26 -2.60
CA GLN A 483 -26.59 -4.44 -3.69
C GLN A 483 -27.26 -3.16 -3.14
N LYS A 484 -27.93 -3.25 -2.00
CA LYS A 484 -28.52 -2.06 -1.34
C LYS A 484 -27.44 -1.05 -0.91
N ILE A 485 -26.28 -1.53 -0.42
CA ILE A 485 -25.15 -0.67 -0.08
C ILE A 485 -24.64 0.03 -1.33
N LEU A 486 -24.37 -0.69 -2.42
CA LEU A 486 -23.90 -0.08 -3.67
C LEU A 486 -24.92 0.93 -4.22
N ASP A 487 -26.19 0.57 -4.26
CA ASP A 487 -27.25 1.43 -4.78
C ASP A 487 -27.39 2.74 -4.00
N LYS A 488 -27.18 2.71 -2.69
CA LYS A 488 -27.21 3.89 -1.82
C LYS A 488 -26.20 4.96 -2.25
N TYR A 489 -25.03 4.57 -2.76
CA TYR A 489 -23.95 5.49 -3.08
C TYR A 489 -23.71 5.69 -4.57
N LEU A 490 -24.09 4.73 -5.43
CA LEU A 490 -23.77 4.73 -6.86
C LEU A 490 -24.95 5.02 -7.77
N LYS A 491 -26.20 4.71 -7.34
CA LYS A 491 -27.38 5.06 -8.13
C LYS A 491 -27.69 6.55 -7.95
N LYS A 492 -27.75 7.27 -9.05
CA LYS A 492 -28.28 8.64 -9.09
C LYS A 492 -29.71 8.57 -8.58
N THR A 493 -29.98 9.05 -7.38
CA THR A 493 -31.36 9.35 -6.94
C THR A 493 -31.83 10.48 -7.83
N SER A 494 -32.57 10.12 -8.90
CA SER A 494 -33.32 11.07 -9.72
C SER A 494 -34.56 11.55 -8.97
N SER A 495 -34.43 11.76 -7.69
CA SER A 495 -35.39 12.40 -6.81
C SER A 495 -34.63 12.88 -5.58
N ALA A 496 -34.13 14.10 -5.67
CA ALA A 496 -34.03 14.94 -4.50
C ALA A 496 -35.45 15.17 -3.99
N SER A 497 -36.04 14.14 -3.37
CA SER A 497 -37.23 14.30 -2.58
C SER A 497 -36.82 14.49 -1.13
N SER A 498 -36.74 15.76 -0.75
CA SER A 498 -37.18 16.29 0.55
C SER A 498 -37.18 15.27 1.71
N SER A 499 -36.02 15.01 2.30
CA SER A 499 -35.92 15.05 3.74
C SER A 499 -35.65 16.52 4.07
N SER A 500 -36.65 17.17 4.66
CA SER A 500 -36.62 18.54 5.16
C SER A 500 -35.65 18.64 6.36
N ASP A 501 -34.35 18.61 6.06
CA ASP A 501 -33.36 19.26 6.87
C ASP A 501 -32.78 20.36 5.97
N SER A 502 -32.88 21.60 6.38
CA SER A 502 -32.44 22.80 5.68
C SER A 502 -30.97 22.66 5.33
N THR A 503 -30.66 22.11 4.15
CA THR A 503 -29.28 21.98 3.67
C THR A 503 -28.77 23.37 3.33
N VAL A 504 -28.02 23.95 4.26
CA VAL A 504 -27.30 25.19 4.05
C VAL A 504 -26.35 24.97 2.88
N ASP A 505 -26.38 25.86 1.90
CA ASP A 505 -25.58 25.78 0.68
C ASP A 505 -24.07 25.84 0.98
N GLU A 506 -23.40 24.66 1.00
CA GLU A 506 -21.94 24.56 1.21
C GLU A 506 -21.09 25.13 0.06
N THR A 507 -21.71 25.63 -1.01
CA THR A 507 -20.95 26.36 -2.03
C THR A 507 -20.57 27.77 -1.59
N THR A 508 -21.08 28.27 -0.46
CA THR A 508 -20.73 29.56 0.12
C THR A 508 -19.80 29.42 1.32
N ILE A 509 -18.97 30.45 1.60
CA ILE A 509 -18.09 30.47 2.79
C ILE A 509 -18.93 30.37 4.07
N TRP A 510 -20.07 31.04 4.12
CA TRP A 510 -20.96 31.04 5.29
C TRP A 510 -21.60 29.67 5.50
N GLY A 511 -22.06 29.05 4.42
CA GLY A 511 -22.62 27.69 4.50
C GLY A 511 -21.61 26.64 4.92
N LEU A 512 -20.36 26.73 4.42
CA LEU A 512 -19.25 25.91 4.87
C LEU A 512 -19.00 26.05 6.37
N LEU A 513 -18.97 27.28 6.88
CA LEU A 513 -18.79 27.54 8.32
C LEU A 513 -19.98 27.01 9.12
N GLN A 514 -21.20 27.29 8.71
CA GLN A 514 -22.41 26.92 9.44
C GLN A 514 -22.58 25.39 9.55
N ASN A 515 -22.25 24.66 8.50
CA ASN A 515 -22.36 23.19 8.50
C ASN A 515 -21.21 22.52 9.21
N ASN A 516 -20.03 23.14 9.29
CA ASN A 516 -18.80 22.47 9.73
C ASN A 516 -18.17 23.09 10.99
N TYR A 517 -18.79 24.10 11.63
CA TYR A 517 -18.18 24.81 12.77
C TYR A 517 -17.83 23.90 13.95
N LYS A 518 -18.66 22.93 14.26
CA LYS A 518 -18.40 21.97 15.36
C LYS A 518 -17.15 21.15 15.09
N GLN A 519 -16.99 20.69 13.86
CA GLN A 519 -15.88 19.91 13.40
C GLN A 519 -14.59 20.74 13.40
N LEU A 520 -14.65 21.97 12.88
CA LEU A 520 -13.54 22.91 12.87
C LEU A 520 -13.11 23.31 14.30
N LEU A 521 -14.06 23.52 15.21
CA LEU A 521 -13.77 23.83 16.62
C LEU A 521 -13.17 22.62 17.36
N SER A 522 -13.63 21.39 17.05
CA SER A 522 -13.03 20.16 17.61
C SER A 522 -11.59 19.98 17.12
N GLY A 523 -11.33 20.10 15.82
CA GLY A 523 -9.98 20.04 15.26
C GLY A 523 -9.08 21.13 15.84
N LEU A 524 -9.61 22.34 16.03
CA LEU A 524 -8.92 23.43 16.70
C LEU A 524 -8.57 23.10 18.16
N GLY A 525 -9.49 22.47 18.89
CA GLY A 525 -9.25 22.02 20.27
C GLY A 525 -8.07 21.03 20.31
N ILE A 526 -8.01 20.10 19.38
CA ILE A 526 -6.90 19.14 19.27
C ILE A 526 -5.59 19.86 18.93
N THR A 527 -5.59 20.78 17.98
CA THR A 527 -4.43 21.62 17.63
C THR A 527 -3.86 22.34 18.85
N ILE A 528 -4.74 23.00 19.63
CA ILE A 528 -4.33 23.76 20.83
C ILE A 528 -3.84 22.81 21.93
N ALA A 529 -4.54 21.71 22.21
CA ALA A 529 -4.13 20.73 23.21
C ALA A 529 -2.77 20.12 22.89
N LEU A 530 -2.56 19.73 21.64
CA LEU A 530 -1.31 19.18 21.14
C LEU A 530 -0.16 20.20 21.27
N ALA A 531 -0.38 21.44 20.84
CA ALA A 531 0.62 22.51 20.92
C ALA A 531 1.00 22.83 22.38
N LEU A 532 0.02 22.94 23.27
CA LEU A 532 0.28 23.25 24.68
C LEU A 532 1.02 22.11 25.39
N LEU A 533 0.57 20.87 25.20
CA LEU A 533 1.19 19.72 25.84
C LEU A 533 2.62 19.49 25.32
N SER A 534 2.79 19.53 24.00
CA SER A 534 4.11 19.38 23.39
C SER A 534 5.08 20.46 23.79
N PHE A 535 4.61 21.72 23.86
CA PHE A 535 5.44 22.85 24.27
C PHE A 535 5.82 22.78 25.76
N ALA A 536 4.91 22.34 26.64
CA ALA A 536 5.23 22.15 28.06
C ALA A 536 6.34 21.11 28.26
N ILE A 537 6.25 19.96 27.54
CA ILE A 537 7.30 18.92 27.57
C ILE A 537 8.59 19.46 26.92
N ALA A 538 8.49 20.16 25.80
CA ALA A 538 9.61 20.78 25.12
C ALA A 538 10.38 21.78 26.00
N MET A 539 9.66 22.56 26.82
CA MET A 539 10.28 23.47 27.79
C MET A 539 11.14 22.71 28.79
N VAL A 540 10.66 21.58 29.32
CA VAL A 540 11.44 20.75 30.25
C VAL A 540 12.69 20.20 29.57
N ILE A 541 12.51 19.55 28.40
CA ILE A 541 13.62 18.99 27.60
C ILE A 541 14.63 20.07 27.24
N GLY A 542 14.15 21.19 26.69
CA GLY A 542 15.00 22.29 26.22
C GLY A 542 15.77 22.99 27.34
N ILE A 543 15.16 23.19 28.50
CA ILE A 543 15.88 23.74 29.67
C ILE A 543 16.98 22.76 30.14
N ILE A 544 16.69 21.46 30.23
CA ILE A 544 17.69 20.46 30.65
C ILE A 544 18.88 20.47 29.69
N PHE A 545 18.63 20.28 28.40
CA PHE A 545 19.70 20.23 27.40
C PHE A 545 20.38 21.59 27.20
N GLY A 546 19.65 22.70 27.27
CA GLY A 546 20.21 24.03 27.23
C GLY A 546 21.13 24.33 28.42
N MET A 547 20.79 23.85 29.63
CA MET A 547 21.70 23.90 30.79
C MET A 547 22.91 22.99 30.64
N PHE A 548 22.75 21.81 30.03
CA PHE A 548 23.87 20.91 29.71
C PHE A 548 24.85 21.56 28.74
N SER A 549 24.38 22.28 27.74
CA SER A 549 25.20 22.93 26.71
C SER A 549 26.15 24.00 27.26
N VAL A 550 25.80 24.65 28.40
CA VAL A 550 26.63 25.65 29.08
C VAL A 550 27.35 25.09 30.33
N SER A 551 27.23 23.79 30.59
CA SER A 551 27.83 23.13 31.75
C SER A 551 29.37 23.18 31.68
N PRO A 552 30.10 23.31 32.83
CA PRO A 552 31.56 23.13 32.86
C PRO A 552 31.98 21.66 32.55
N VAL A 553 31.06 20.69 32.69
CA VAL A 553 31.32 19.27 32.44
C VAL A 553 31.24 18.97 30.94
N LYS A 554 32.38 18.58 30.33
CA LYS A 554 32.50 18.32 28.88
C LYS A 554 31.50 17.28 28.39
N THR A 555 31.30 16.20 29.13
CA THR A 555 30.36 15.11 28.77
C THR A 555 28.93 15.63 28.59
N LEU A 556 28.44 16.49 29.50
CA LEU A 556 27.10 17.05 29.39
C LEU A 556 26.94 17.96 28.18
N ARG A 557 27.99 18.74 27.86
CA ARG A 557 27.98 19.57 26.64
C ARG A 557 27.87 18.73 25.39
N VAL A 558 28.70 17.68 25.26
CA VAL A 558 28.69 16.78 24.11
C VAL A 558 27.34 16.07 23.96
N ILE A 559 26.72 15.60 25.05
CA ILE A 559 25.38 14.97 25.03
C ILE A 559 24.36 15.99 24.51
N SER A 560 24.42 17.24 24.96
CA SER A 560 23.51 18.29 24.49
C SER A 560 23.73 18.62 23.01
N GLU A 561 24.97 18.74 22.58
CA GLU A 561 25.31 19.00 21.18
C GLU A 561 24.77 17.88 20.26
N ILE A 562 25.04 16.61 20.60
CA ILE A 562 24.51 15.47 19.84
C ILE A 562 22.98 15.49 19.78
N PHE A 563 22.31 15.71 20.92
CA PHE A 563 20.85 15.76 20.94
C PHE A 563 20.31 16.86 20.02
N VAL A 564 20.84 18.08 20.16
CA VAL A 564 20.39 19.24 19.36
C VAL A 564 20.65 19.03 17.89
N ASP A 565 21.86 18.58 17.52
CA ASP A 565 22.25 18.39 16.12
C ASP A 565 21.44 17.28 15.45
N VAL A 566 21.21 16.14 16.12
CA VAL A 566 20.44 15.03 15.60
C VAL A 566 18.97 15.44 15.40
N ILE A 567 18.35 16.01 16.43
CA ILE A 567 16.92 16.35 16.34
C ILE A 567 16.64 17.47 15.34
N ARG A 568 17.48 18.49 15.29
CA ARG A 568 17.33 19.58 14.32
C ARG A 568 17.76 19.20 12.89
N GLY A 569 18.59 18.17 12.76
CA GLY A 569 18.99 17.63 11.47
C GLY A 569 17.93 16.76 10.81
N ILE A 570 16.96 16.24 11.56
CA ILE A 570 15.88 15.39 11.06
C ILE A 570 14.64 16.25 10.80
N PRO A 571 14.07 16.26 9.57
CA PRO A 571 12.80 16.91 9.30
C PRO A 571 11.69 16.39 10.22
N LEU A 572 10.87 17.29 10.79
CA LEU A 572 9.81 16.93 11.75
C LEU A 572 8.87 15.83 11.24
N MET A 573 8.52 15.85 9.95
CA MET A 573 7.67 14.82 9.35
C MET A 573 8.31 13.43 9.42
N ILE A 574 9.61 13.33 9.15
CA ILE A 574 10.36 12.07 9.24
C ILE A 574 10.46 11.61 10.70
N LEU A 575 10.70 12.54 11.62
CA LEU A 575 10.75 12.25 13.05
C LEU A 575 9.40 11.70 13.55
N ALA A 576 8.28 12.32 13.16
CA ALA A 576 6.95 11.87 13.51
C ALA A 576 6.64 10.47 12.94
N ALA A 577 6.97 10.24 11.68
CA ALA A 577 6.80 8.94 11.02
C ALA A 577 7.66 7.84 11.69
N PHE A 578 8.91 8.16 12.05
CA PHE A 578 9.80 7.23 12.73
C PHE A 578 9.26 6.84 14.12
N ILE A 579 8.72 7.80 14.88
CA ILE A 579 8.14 7.54 16.19
C ILE A 579 6.85 6.72 16.07
N PHE A 580 6.00 7.06 15.10
CA PHE A 580 4.67 6.46 14.97
C PHE A 580 4.71 5.06 14.35
N TRP A 581 5.54 4.83 13.35
CA TRP A 581 5.65 3.54 12.64
C TRP A 581 7.00 2.85 12.86
N GLY A 582 8.11 3.59 12.83
CA GLY A 582 9.45 3.01 12.87
C GLY A 582 9.77 2.33 14.20
N ILE A 583 9.49 2.99 15.33
CA ILE A 583 9.73 2.43 16.66
C ILE A 583 8.84 1.20 16.95
N PRO A 584 7.52 1.22 16.69
CA PRO A 584 6.68 0.03 16.86
C PRO A 584 7.17 -1.16 16.02
N ASN A 585 7.50 -0.95 14.75
CA ASN A 585 8.04 -2.01 13.88
C ASN A 585 9.38 -2.58 14.40
N LEU A 586 10.26 -1.72 14.90
CA LEU A 586 11.53 -2.16 15.49
C LEU A 586 11.30 -3.01 16.74
N ILE A 587 10.40 -2.60 17.62
CA ILE A 587 10.05 -3.36 18.83
C ILE A 587 9.44 -4.71 18.44
N GLU A 588 8.52 -4.74 17.49
CA GLU A 588 7.92 -5.98 16.99
C GLU A 588 8.98 -6.93 16.42
N SER A 589 9.92 -6.42 15.62
CA SER A 589 11.00 -7.25 15.04
C SER A 589 11.95 -7.83 16.08
N MET A 590 12.13 -7.13 17.23
CA MET A 590 13.04 -7.58 18.29
C MET A 590 12.37 -8.48 19.33
N THR A 591 11.09 -8.31 19.58
CA THR A 591 10.38 -8.96 20.71
C THR A 591 9.29 -9.92 20.27
N GLY A 592 8.86 -9.86 18.99
CA GLY A 592 7.69 -10.57 18.48
C GLY A 592 6.36 -10.03 19.00
N HIS A 593 6.38 -8.93 19.79
CA HIS A 593 5.17 -8.32 20.34
C HIS A 593 4.91 -6.95 19.72
N GLN A 594 3.67 -6.71 19.33
CA GLN A 594 3.22 -5.41 18.83
C GLN A 594 3.16 -4.41 19.98
N SER A 595 3.68 -3.21 19.73
CA SER A 595 3.65 -2.09 20.69
C SER A 595 3.13 -0.82 20.00
N PRO A 596 1.82 -0.75 19.69
CA PRO A 596 1.25 0.38 18.97
C PRO A 596 1.35 1.67 19.79
N ILE A 597 1.71 2.76 19.12
CA ILE A 597 1.73 4.11 19.70
C ILE A 597 0.56 4.89 19.10
N ASN A 598 -0.28 5.51 19.94
CA ASN A 598 -1.37 6.36 19.49
C ASN A 598 -0.82 7.59 18.74
N ASP A 599 -1.53 8.04 17.69
CA ASP A 599 -1.16 9.18 16.83
C ASP A 599 -0.96 10.49 17.61
N PHE A 600 -1.83 10.77 18.60
CA PHE A 600 -1.70 11.93 19.47
C PHE A 600 -0.44 11.86 20.34
N VAL A 601 -0.12 10.69 20.89
CA VAL A 601 1.10 10.47 21.69
C VAL A 601 2.35 10.60 20.81
N ALA A 602 2.37 9.97 19.63
CA ALA A 602 3.48 10.06 18.70
C ALA A 602 3.72 11.50 18.24
N GLY A 603 2.66 12.21 17.88
CA GLY A 603 2.71 13.62 17.51
C GLY A 603 3.21 14.51 18.68
N THR A 604 2.75 14.24 19.88
CA THR A 604 3.22 14.95 21.10
C THR A 604 4.72 14.75 21.30
N ILE A 605 5.23 13.52 21.20
CA ILE A 605 6.65 13.21 21.36
C ILE A 605 7.48 13.90 20.26
N ALA A 606 7.06 13.78 19.00
CA ALA A 606 7.78 14.37 17.87
C ALA A 606 7.90 15.88 17.99
N LEU A 607 6.79 16.58 18.27
CA LEU A 607 6.75 18.01 18.46
C LEU A 607 7.56 18.44 19.70
N SER A 608 7.49 17.67 20.79
CA SER A 608 8.23 17.95 22.03
C SER A 608 9.73 17.87 21.83
N LEU A 609 10.22 16.84 21.14
CA LEU A 609 11.64 16.69 20.82
C LEU A 609 12.11 17.80 19.90
N ASN A 610 11.36 18.05 18.82
CA ASN A 610 11.71 19.10 17.86
C ASN A 610 11.78 20.49 18.53
N ALA A 611 10.69 20.91 19.18
CA ALA A 611 10.66 22.17 19.87
C ALA A 611 11.67 22.24 21.04
N GLY A 612 11.89 21.12 21.74
CA GLY A 612 12.87 21.02 22.83
C GLY A 612 14.30 21.31 22.39
N ALA A 613 14.69 20.83 21.20
CA ALA A 613 16.01 21.10 20.64
C ALA A 613 16.17 22.60 20.31
N TYR A 614 15.14 23.26 19.75
CA TYR A 614 15.15 24.71 19.54
C TYR A 614 15.18 25.50 20.87
N ILE A 615 14.41 25.06 21.86
CA ILE A 615 14.42 25.68 23.20
C ILE A 615 15.77 25.53 23.87
N ALA A 616 16.47 24.38 23.70
CA ALA A 616 17.82 24.20 24.22
C ALA A 616 18.79 25.27 23.68
N GLU A 617 18.70 25.57 22.40
CA GLU A 617 19.50 26.64 21.77
C GLU A 617 19.10 28.04 22.27
N ILE A 618 17.80 28.28 22.46
CA ILE A 618 17.32 29.54 23.04
C ILE A 618 17.89 29.73 24.46
N VAL A 619 17.89 28.67 25.27
CA VAL A 619 18.46 28.69 26.64
C VAL A 619 19.97 28.91 26.58
N ARG A 620 20.69 28.19 25.73
CA ARG A 620 22.14 28.38 25.53
C ARG A 620 22.47 29.82 25.13
N GLY A 621 21.79 30.32 24.07
CA GLY A 621 22.01 31.67 23.58
C GLY A 621 21.65 32.76 24.60
N GLY A 622 20.57 32.57 25.37
CA GLY A 622 20.15 33.51 26.40
C GLY A 622 21.13 33.57 27.57
N ILE A 623 21.71 32.43 27.99
CA ILE A 623 22.72 32.41 29.05
C ILE A 623 24.02 33.04 28.56
N GLN A 624 24.43 32.76 27.34
CA GLN A 624 25.65 33.35 26.73
C GLN A 624 25.52 34.84 26.41
N ALA A 625 24.30 35.34 26.28
CA ALA A 625 24.05 36.80 26.08
C ALA A 625 24.23 37.62 27.36
N VAL A 626 24.27 37.01 28.55
CA VAL A 626 24.60 37.70 29.79
C VAL A 626 26.11 38.03 29.79
N PRO A 627 26.51 39.30 30.07
CA PRO A 627 27.92 39.67 30.05
C PRO A 627 28.79 38.79 30.95
N VAL A 628 29.90 38.28 30.42
CA VAL A 628 30.81 37.32 31.09
C VAL A 628 31.29 37.90 32.43
N GLY A 629 31.52 39.22 32.52
CA GLY A 629 31.92 39.90 33.76
C GLY A 629 30.98 39.68 34.94
N GLN A 630 29.70 39.37 34.72
CA GLN A 630 28.77 39.01 35.81
C GLN A 630 29.14 37.65 36.47
N MET A 631 29.58 36.71 35.69
CA MET A 631 30.08 35.42 36.15
C MET A 631 31.42 35.60 36.88
N GLU A 632 32.35 36.37 36.29
CA GLU A 632 33.67 36.61 36.83
C GLU A 632 33.64 37.38 38.17
N ALA A 633 32.88 38.45 38.24
CA ALA A 633 32.70 39.26 39.42
C ALA A 633 32.12 38.42 40.60
N SER A 634 31.08 37.64 40.29
CA SER A 634 30.45 36.77 41.28
C SER A 634 31.42 35.68 41.79
N ARG A 635 32.21 35.08 40.88
CA ARG A 635 33.22 34.08 41.23
C ARG A 635 34.38 34.67 42.05
N SER A 636 34.80 35.89 41.77
CA SER A 636 35.82 36.61 42.53
C SER A 636 35.38 36.95 43.96
N LEU A 637 34.07 37.08 44.21
CA LEU A 637 33.47 37.20 45.52
C LEU A 637 33.30 35.87 46.27
N GLY A 638 33.85 34.77 45.74
CA GLY A 638 33.77 33.45 46.35
C GLY A 638 32.43 32.73 46.20
N ILE A 639 31.49 33.24 45.37
CA ILE A 639 30.18 32.62 45.15
C ILE A 639 30.38 31.39 44.25
N SER A 640 29.82 30.23 44.64
CA SER A 640 29.96 28.99 43.83
C SER A 640 29.26 29.14 42.49
N TYR A 641 29.72 28.41 41.46
CA TYR A 641 29.15 28.40 40.08
C TYR A 641 27.62 28.23 40.10
N SER A 642 27.11 27.23 40.82
CA SER A 642 25.67 26.95 40.87
C SER A 642 24.86 28.11 41.50
N LYS A 643 25.41 28.78 42.53
CA LYS A 643 24.74 29.93 43.16
C LYS A 643 24.79 31.13 42.22
N THR A 644 25.91 31.38 41.53
CA THR A 644 26.05 32.45 40.51
C THR A 644 25.08 32.23 39.37
N MET A 645 25.04 30.99 38.81
CA MET A 645 24.14 30.64 37.75
C MET A 645 22.67 30.87 38.15
N ARG A 646 22.24 30.35 39.30
CA ARG A 646 20.85 30.41 39.76
C ARG A 646 20.39 31.80 40.17
N LYS A 647 21.25 32.59 40.85
CA LYS A 647 20.86 33.88 41.48
C LYS A 647 21.19 35.09 40.61
N ILE A 648 22.14 35.02 39.71
CA ILE A 648 22.63 36.17 38.93
C ILE A 648 22.40 35.96 37.43
N ILE A 649 22.85 34.85 36.86
CA ILE A 649 22.84 34.64 35.39
C ILE A 649 21.42 34.29 34.93
N LEU A 650 20.80 33.23 35.48
CA LEU A 650 19.49 32.77 35.04
C LEU A 650 18.38 33.79 35.09
N PRO A 651 18.26 34.67 36.13
CA PRO A 651 17.23 35.71 36.16
C PRO A 651 17.38 36.73 35.00
N GLN A 652 18.61 37.07 34.64
CA GLN A 652 18.90 37.96 33.51
C GLN A 652 18.66 37.25 32.18
N ALA A 653 19.19 36.03 32.03
CA ALA A 653 19.02 35.21 30.85
C ALA A 653 17.53 34.93 30.55
N THR A 654 16.71 34.65 31.57
CA THR A 654 15.27 34.40 31.40
C THR A 654 14.56 35.60 30.77
N LYS A 655 14.89 36.81 31.16
CA LYS A 655 14.32 38.01 30.54
C LYS A 655 14.69 38.13 29.05
N ILE A 656 15.90 37.72 28.68
CA ILE A 656 16.39 37.72 27.30
C ILE A 656 15.71 36.62 26.47
N MET A 657 15.49 35.45 27.07
CA MET A 657 14.90 34.27 26.41
C MET A 657 13.39 34.35 26.18
N LEU A 658 12.67 35.10 27.06
CA LEU A 658 11.21 35.08 27.08
C LEU A 658 10.55 35.41 25.74
N PRO A 659 10.98 36.40 24.94
CA PRO A 659 10.42 36.68 23.63
C PRO A 659 10.61 35.49 22.66
N ASN A 660 11.76 34.81 22.74
CA ASN A 660 12.08 33.67 21.88
C ASN A 660 11.25 32.44 22.25
N PHE A 661 10.94 32.20 23.54
CA PHE A 661 10.02 31.15 23.96
C PHE A 661 8.61 31.36 23.39
N VAL A 662 8.13 32.62 23.42
CA VAL A 662 6.84 32.98 22.82
C VAL A 662 6.83 32.70 21.32
N ASN A 663 7.88 33.08 20.64
CA ASN A 663 8.01 32.84 19.20
C ASN A 663 8.06 31.32 18.90
N GLN A 664 8.80 30.56 19.70
CA GLN A 664 8.90 29.11 19.54
C GLN A 664 7.55 28.41 19.80
N PHE A 665 6.73 28.91 20.74
CA PHE A 665 5.37 28.40 20.95
C PHE A 665 4.48 28.61 19.70
N VAL A 666 4.57 29.78 19.07
CA VAL A 666 3.83 30.08 17.82
C VAL A 666 4.28 29.16 16.68
N ILE A 667 5.58 28.86 16.60
CA ILE A 667 6.13 27.91 15.63
C ILE A 667 5.58 26.50 15.91
N ALA A 668 5.66 26.02 17.16
CA ALA A 668 5.14 24.72 17.57
C ALA A 668 3.65 24.54 17.23
N LEU A 669 2.85 25.61 17.39
CA LEU A 669 1.42 25.59 17.02
C LEU A 669 1.23 25.43 15.50
N LYS A 670 2.07 26.05 14.68
CA LYS A 670 2.02 25.83 13.21
C LYS A 670 2.49 24.44 12.83
N ASP A 671 3.49 23.93 13.51
CA ASP A 671 4.09 22.62 13.24
C ASP A 671 3.13 21.45 13.52
N THR A 672 2.04 21.69 14.30
CA THR A 672 0.98 20.69 14.48
C THR A 672 0.36 20.23 13.16
N THR A 673 0.35 21.10 12.12
CA THR A 673 -0.15 20.74 10.78
C THR A 673 0.66 19.63 10.13
N ILE A 674 1.95 19.49 10.47
CA ILE A 674 2.85 18.48 9.90
C ILE A 674 2.47 17.08 10.43
N VAL A 675 1.95 17.01 11.65
CA VAL A 675 1.56 15.74 12.31
C VAL A 675 0.32 15.13 11.66
N SER A 676 -0.45 15.89 10.87
CA SER A 676 -1.52 15.34 10.04
C SER A 676 -1.04 14.22 9.09
N ALA A 677 0.26 14.21 8.74
CA ALA A 677 0.86 13.18 7.90
C ALA A 677 0.86 11.77 8.53
N ILE A 678 0.81 11.68 9.87
CA ILE A 678 0.66 10.39 10.59
C ILE A 678 -0.81 10.06 10.92
N GLY A 679 -1.77 10.80 10.34
CA GLY A 679 -3.21 10.55 10.48
C GLY A 679 -3.91 11.34 11.57
N LEU A 680 -3.22 12.16 12.37
CA LEU A 680 -3.84 12.94 13.44
C LEU A 680 -4.80 14.00 12.88
N VAL A 681 -6.08 13.92 13.30
CA VAL A 681 -7.14 14.80 12.82
C VAL A 681 -7.19 16.08 13.66
N GLU A 682 -6.22 16.97 13.42
CA GLU A 682 -6.18 18.33 13.95
C GLU A 682 -6.91 19.31 12.97
N LEU A 683 -6.83 20.61 13.20
CA LEU A 683 -7.59 21.62 12.41
C LEU A 683 -7.34 21.55 10.91
N PHE A 684 -6.08 21.40 10.45
CA PHE A 684 -5.75 21.33 9.03
C PHE A 684 -6.28 20.05 8.38
N GLN A 685 -6.10 18.89 9.03
CA GLN A 685 -6.62 17.62 8.54
C GLN A 685 -8.16 17.62 8.54
N THR A 686 -8.78 18.23 9.53
CA THR A 686 -10.23 18.45 9.55
C THR A 686 -10.71 19.19 8.30
N GLY A 687 -10.01 20.25 7.92
CA GLY A 687 -10.33 20.97 6.69
C GLY A 687 -10.16 20.14 5.43
N LYS A 688 -9.13 19.31 5.34
CA LYS A 688 -8.93 18.38 4.21
C LYS A 688 -10.08 17.37 4.10
N ILE A 689 -10.54 16.82 5.22
CA ILE A 689 -11.67 15.89 5.28
C ILE A 689 -12.96 16.56 4.75
N ILE A 690 -13.21 17.83 5.12
CA ILE A 690 -14.36 18.58 4.62
C ILE A 690 -14.23 18.83 3.11
N ILE A 691 -13.05 19.23 2.64
CA ILE A 691 -12.77 19.45 1.21
C ILE A 691 -13.04 18.18 0.39
N ALA A 692 -12.63 17.01 0.90
CA ALA A 692 -12.82 15.74 0.21
C ALA A 692 -14.29 15.37 -0.04
N ARG A 693 -15.21 15.90 0.79
CA ARG A 693 -16.66 15.71 0.64
C ARG A 693 -17.28 16.69 -0.35
N ASN A 694 -16.91 17.97 -0.28
CA ASN A 694 -17.61 19.04 -0.99
C ASN A 694 -16.80 19.72 -2.10
N TYR A 695 -15.51 19.37 -2.26
CA TYR A 695 -14.59 19.90 -3.26
C TYR A 695 -14.47 21.46 -3.25
N GLN A 696 -14.69 22.12 -2.08
CA GLN A 696 -14.58 23.58 -1.93
C GLN A 696 -13.24 23.99 -1.32
N SER A 697 -12.13 23.56 -1.91
CA SER A 697 -10.78 23.70 -1.36
C SER A 697 -10.37 25.13 -1.09
N PHE A 698 -10.51 26.02 -2.07
CA PHE A 698 -10.10 27.44 -1.91
C PHE A 698 -10.81 28.09 -0.72
N LYS A 699 -12.13 27.90 -0.60
CA LYS A 699 -12.94 28.52 0.47
C LYS A 699 -12.58 27.92 1.83
N MET A 700 -12.38 26.62 1.90
CA MET A 700 -12.01 25.95 3.14
C MET A 700 -10.60 26.33 3.59
N TYR A 701 -9.60 26.35 2.70
CA TYR A 701 -8.26 26.83 3.05
C TYR A 701 -8.27 28.32 3.48
N ALA A 702 -9.11 29.15 2.89
CA ALA A 702 -9.29 30.54 3.35
C ALA A 702 -9.87 30.58 4.77
N ILE A 703 -10.85 29.75 5.09
CA ILE A 703 -11.42 29.60 6.43
C ILE A 703 -10.33 29.16 7.42
N LEU A 704 -9.57 28.10 7.10
CA LEU A 704 -8.48 27.61 7.95
C LEU A 704 -7.42 28.68 8.19
N ALA A 705 -7.02 29.40 7.15
CA ALA A 705 -6.06 30.50 7.25
C ALA A 705 -6.55 31.59 8.23
N VAL A 706 -7.85 31.93 8.19
CA VAL A 706 -8.45 32.88 9.13
C VAL A 706 -8.44 32.34 10.56
N PHE A 707 -8.77 31.05 10.78
CA PHE A 707 -8.70 30.43 12.10
C PHE A 707 -7.27 30.48 12.68
N TYR A 708 -6.26 30.05 11.91
CA TYR A 708 -4.85 30.13 12.35
C TYR A 708 -4.42 31.57 12.60
N LEU A 709 -4.80 32.53 11.73
CA LEU A 709 -4.44 33.94 11.88
C LEU A 709 -5.03 34.52 13.18
N ILE A 710 -6.30 34.25 13.47
CA ILE A 710 -6.96 34.72 14.70
C ILE A 710 -6.23 34.18 15.93
N ILE A 711 -6.00 32.86 15.99
CA ILE A 711 -5.39 32.22 17.17
C ILE A 711 -3.96 32.69 17.37
N ILE A 712 -3.14 32.67 16.32
CA ILE A 712 -1.75 33.12 16.38
C ILE A 712 -1.69 34.57 16.83
N THR A 713 -2.57 35.45 16.28
CA THR A 713 -2.61 36.83 16.69
C THR A 713 -3.01 37.00 18.15
N LEU A 714 -4.04 36.31 18.62
CA LEU A 714 -4.47 36.34 20.01
C LEU A 714 -3.38 35.86 20.96
N LEU A 715 -2.77 34.71 20.68
CA LEU A 715 -1.68 34.14 21.49
C LEU A 715 -0.45 35.07 21.49
N THR A 716 -0.06 35.60 20.34
CA THR A 716 1.06 36.51 20.25
C THR A 716 0.79 37.81 21.03
N ARG A 717 -0.43 38.39 20.98
CA ARG A 717 -0.81 39.55 21.76
C ARG A 717 -0.82 39.29 23.26
N LEU A 718 -1.35 38.12 23.66
CA LEU A 718 -1.35 37.70 25.07
C LEU A 718 0.08 37.54 25.61
N ALA A 719 0.93 36.86 24.84
CA ALA A 719 2.33 36.67 25.20
C ALA A 719 3.11 37.97 25.30
N LYS A 720 2.91 38.94 24.37
CA LYS A 720 3.50 40.29 24.46
C LYS A 720 2.99 41.06 25.69
N ARG A 721 1.74 40.87 26.12
CA ARG A 721 1.22 41.48 27.37
C ARG A 721 1.90 40.86 28.60
N LEU A 722 2.09 39.54 28.63
CA LEU A 722 2.80 38.86 29.71
C LEU A 722 4.27 39.29 29.77
N GLU A 723 4.94 39.38 28.63
CA GLU A 723 6.33 39.90 28.51
C GLU A 723 6.47 41.29 29.11
N LYS A 724 5.53 42.22 28.79
CA LYS A 724 5.54 43.59 29.34
C LYS A 724 5.32 43.64 30.86
N ARG A 725 4.71 42.64 31.48
CA ARG A 725 4.52 42.55 32.95
C ARG A 725 5.74 41.98 33.67
N ILE A 726 6.59 41.23 32.98
CA ILE A 726 7.78 40.58 33.52
C ILE A 726 9.04 41.44 33.34
N LYS A 727 9.06 42.29 32.33
CA LYS A 727 10.08 43.37 32.17
C LYS A 727 9.86 44.46 33.19
#